data_e5e87d0a90e745219b5f1c18c7daed57
#
_entry.id   e5e87d0a90e745219b5f1c18c7daed57
#
_cell.length_a   1.000
_cell.length_b   1.000
_cell.length_c   1.000
_cell.angle_alpha   90.00
_cell.angle_beta   90.00
_cell.angle_gamma   90.00
#
_symmetry.space_group_name_H-M   'P 1'
#
loop_
_entity.id
_entity.type
_entity.pdbx_description
1 polymer ?
#
loop_
_entity_poly.entity_id
_entity_poly.type
_entity_poly.pdbx_seq_one_letter_code
_entity_poly.pdbx_strand_id
1 'polypeptide(L)'
;MGYFSRIGLHQISPDIAFAALQQSLDVDDTLITIADVDWSQFRDVFTTTGRAHTLLAELGTTQPQTAEIPAITENSHYAAQLAKQTPQQQLTTLIELVTTVTAAVLAHPDPAMLDPDLSFKDLGIDSLSALELRNTLTRDTGLTLPATLVFDHPTPTTVAEHLLDLLSGATSPTLAVAPTQVDLDAPVAVVGMACRLPGGIESAAGLWDVVSNGIDVMSGFPTDRGWDVAGLFDPDPDAVGKTYTRYGGFVADVAGFDAEFFGISAREAITMDPQQRVLLEVCWQALEHAGIDPTTLEGSNTGVFIGIGAQSYVSAHSGVEGYALTGASTSVASGRVAYVLGLQGPAITVDTACSSSLVATHLACQSLRNGESSLALAGGATIMATPTPFIEFARQRGLAADGRCKAFAAAADGTGWGEGAAVLVLERLSDARRNRHPVLAVIAGSAVNQDGASNGLSAPNGPAQQRVIAQAAANAGIALDQVDVVEAHGTGTTLGDPIEAGALIATYGTHRDPEHPLWLGSVKSNIGHTQHAAGAAGLIKMIQALNHAVLPATLHIDQPSPHIDWSTGTVQLLTEATPWPKTEHLRTAAVSAFGVSGTNAHLIVQQPPPEAPETIADPETTQLPQQPLLHIWPVSAHTPAALTAQAQQLSEYLTHHEDLSLTDLAHSLATTRTHHPYRAAVTVPGDTDNTRDDLLAGLHSLAANQSHPGVTYHHYRLGQAGKTV
;
A
#
# COMPACT_ATOMS: atom_id res chain seq x y z
N MET A 1 18.51 -35.63 6.25
CA MET A 1 18.87 -37.02 5.92
C MET A 1 17.92 -38.06 6.53
N GLY A 2 17.40 -37.90 7.74
CA GLY A 2 16.49 -38.86 8.38
C GLY A 2 15.10 -39.04 7.75
N TYR A 3 14.62 -38.05 6.97
CA TYR A 3 13.29 -38.11 6.36
C TYR A 3 13.22 -39.07 5.16
N PHE A 4 14.15 -38.94 4.22
CA PHE A 4 14.16 -39.78 3.02
C PHE A 4 14.27 -41.29 3.35
N SER A 5 15.07 -41.65 4.35
CA SER A 5 15.15 -43.05 4.82
C SER A 5 13.83 -43.55 5.42
N ARG A 6 13.03 -42.70 6.06
CA ARG A 6 11.72 -43.07 6.62
C ARG A 6 10.62 -43.31 5.60
N ILE A 7 10.75 -42.70 4.42
CA ILE A 7 9.82 -42.90 3.30
C ILE A 7 10.34 -43.95 2.30
N GLY A 8 11.39 -44.69 2.67
CA GLY A 8 11.93 -45.75 1.82
C GLY A 8 12.87 -45.30 0.70
N LEU A 9 13.36 -44.04 0.72
CA LEU A 9 14.37 -43.55 -0.19
C LEU A 9 15.74 -43.55 0.50
N HIS A 10 16.67 -44.34 -0.05
CA HIS A 10 18.02 -44.48 0.51
C HIS A 10 19.06 -43.69 -0.32
N GLN A 11 20.12 -43.29 0.35
CA GLN A 11 21.22 -42.60 -0.32
C GLN A 11 22.00 -43.59 -1.22
N ILE A 12 22.07 -43.29 -2.49
CA ILE A 12 22.85 -44.08 -3.44
C ILE A 12 24.34 -43.80 -3.21
N SER A 13 25.18 -44.87 -3.15
CA SER A 13 26.61 -44.65 -3.08
C SER A 13 27.14 -44.07 -4.40
N PRO A 14 28.20 -43.23 -4.36
CA PRO A 14 28.79 -42.67 -5.59
C PRO A 14 29.17 -43.73 -6.65
N ASP A 15 29.67 -44.87 -6.21
CA ASP A 15 30.09 -45.95 -7.11
C ASP A 15 28.90 -46.55 -7.86
N ILE A 16 27.77 -46.76 -7.19
CA ILE A 16 26.52 -47.23 -7.80
C ILE A 16 25.94 -46.16 -8.73
N ALA A 17 25.97 -44.90 -8.32
CA ALA A 17 25.48 -43.80 -9.16
C ALA A 17 26.28 -43.66 -10.46
N PHE A 18 27.59 -43.75 -10.40
CA PHE A 18 28.45 -43.72 -11.59
C PHE A 18 28.29 -44.96 -12.48
N ALA A 19 28.13 -46.14 -11.90
CA ALA A 19 27.89 -47.35 -12.67
C ALA A 19 26.55 -47.29 -13.42
N ALA A 20 25.52 -46.79 -12.77
CA ALA A 20 24.20 -46.60 -13.38
C ALA A 20 24.23 -45.52 -14.47
N LEU A 21 24.96 -44.43 -14.28
CA LEU A 21 25.17 -43.40 -15.31
C LEU A 21 25.88 -43.99 -16.53
N GLN A 22 26.93 -44.76 -16.32
CA GLN A 22 27.65 -45.46 -17.43
C GLN A 22 26.71 -46.38 -18.20
N GLN A 23 25.91 -47.17 -17.48
CA GLN A 23 24.95 -48.07 -18.12
C GLN A 23 23.89 -47.32 -18.95
N SER A 24 23.40 -46.19 -18.45
CA SER A 24 22.43 -45.33 -19.16
C SER A 24 23.03 -44.77 -20.46
N LEU A 25 24.29 -44.35 -20.42
CA LEU A 25 25.01 -43.87 -21.60
C LEU A 25 25.28 -45.02 -22.62
N ASP A 26 25.56 -46.19 -22.13
CA ASP A 26 25.82 -47.36 -23.00
C ASP A 26 24.55 -47.85 -23.74
N VAL A 27 23.36 -47.59 -23.19
CA VAL A 27 22.06 -48.00 -23.77
C VAL A 27 21.39 -46.86 -24.52
N ASP A 28 21.97 -45.63 -24.50
CA ASP A 28 21.45 -44.42 -25.14
C ASP A 28 20.05 -44.02 -24.63
N ASP A 29 19.82 -44.13 -23.31
CA ASP A 29 18.57 -43.76 -22.68
C ASP A 29 18.34 -42.24 -22.73
N THR A 30 17.18 -41.82 -23.21
CA THR A 30 16.83 -40.41 -23.34
C THR A 30 16.48 -39.77 -21.98
N LEU A 31 15.84 -40.53 -21.08
CA LEU A 31 15.46 -40.12 -19.73
C LEU A 31 15.39 -41.33 -18.80
N ILE A 32 16.20 -41.33 -17.76
CA ILE A 32 16.18 -42.36 -16.73
C ILE A 32 16.24 -41.78 -15.35
N THR A 33 15.51 -42.36 -14.41
CA THR A 33 15.56 -42.00 -12.97
C THR A 33 16.20 -43.16 -12.22
N ILE A 34 17.29 -42.88 -11.52
CA ILE A 34 18.01 -43.83 -10.70
C ILE A 34 17.76 -43.53 -9.23
N ALA A 35 17.20 -44.48 -8.49
CA ALA A 35 16.89 -44.31 -7.08
C ALA A 35 17.06 -45.64 -6.34
N ASP A 36 17.57 -45.59 -5.10
CA ASP A 36 17.56 -46.73 -4.19
C ASP A 36 16.28 -46.61 -3.31
N VAL A 37 15.30 -47.49 -3.61
CA VAL A 37 13.94 -47.38 -3.07
C VAL A 37 13.51 -48.67 -2.37
N ASP A 38 13.15 -48.57 -1.09
CA ASP A 38 12.34 -49.60 -0.47
C ASP A 38 10.87 -49.40 -0.90
N TRP A 39 10.47 -50.14 -1.91
CA TRP A 39 9.14 -50.04 -2.51
C TRP A 39 7.99 -50.33 -1.53
N SER A 40 8.23 -51.08 -0.45
CA SER A 40 7.21 -51.37 0.53
C SER A 40 6.87 -50.14 1.36
N GLN A 41 7.90 -49.41 1.81
CA GLN A 41 7.73 -48.16 2.58
C GLN A 41 7.32 -46.98 1.67
N PHE A 42 7.93 -46.85 0.51
CA PHE A 42 7.66 -45.76 -0.43
C PHE A 42 6.21 -45.79 -0.95
N ARG A 43 5.68 -46.98 -1.23
CA ARG A 43 4.33 -47.17 -1.72
C ARG A 43 3.26 -46.75 -0.68
N ASP A 44 3.49 -47.08 0.58
CA ASP A 44 2.54 -46.76 1.67
C ASP A 44 2.35 -45.27 1.83
N VAL A 45 3.39 -44.45 1.62
CA VAL A 45 3.33 -42.99 1.66
C VAL A 45 2.51 -42.43 0.49
N PHE A 46 2.64 -43.00 -0.71
CA PHE A 46 1.98 -42.49 -1.92
C PHE A 46 0.59 -43.06 -2.17
N THR A 47 0.22 -44.22 -1.63
CA THR A 47 -1.12 -44.81 -1.78
C THR A 47 -2.14 -44.17 -0.84
N THR A 48 -1.73 -43.55 0.27
CA THR A 48 -2.62 -42.80 1.16
C THR A 48 -3.20 -41.51 0.55
N THR A 49 -2.73 -41.07 -0.61
CA THR A 49 -3.20 -39.84 -1.28
C THR A 49 -4.45 -40.00 -2.14
N GLY A 50 -5.07 -41.20 -2.21
CA GLY A 50 -6.35 -41.42 -2.88
C GLY A 50 -6.34 -41.30 -4.41
N ARG A 51 -5.20 -41.08 -5.05
CA ARG A 51 -5.03 -41.12 -6.51
C ARG A 51 -4.39 -42.45 -6.91
N ALA A 52 -5.04 -43.19 -7.82
CA ALA A 52 -4.45 -44.35 -8.47
C ALA A 52 -3.19 -43.91 -9.26
N HIS A 53 -2.02 -44.14 -8.72
CA HIS A 53 -0.75 -43.84 -9.41
C HIS A 53 -0.46 -44.96 -10.40
N THR A 54 -0.84 -44.77 -11.65
CA THR A 54 -0.54 -45.68 -12.75
C THR A 54 0.96 -45.94 -12.92
N LEU A 55 1.82 -45.00 -12.51
CA LEU A 55 3.27 -45.11 -12.56
C LEU A 55 3.83 -46.22 -11.65
N LEU A 56 3.15 -46.58 -10.56
CA LEU A 56 3.59 -47.59 -9.60
C LEU A 56 2.75 -48.88 -9.68
N ALA A 57 1.82 -48.98 -10.64
CA ALA A 57 0.87 -50.08 -10.75
C ALA A 57 1.54 -51.41 -11.09
N GLU A 58 2.70 -51.38 -11.79
CA GLU A 58 3.43 -52.57 -12.22
C GLU A 58 4.49 -53.05 -11.23
N LEU A 59 4.75 -52.26 -10.16
CA LEU A 59 5.79 -52.54 -9.17
C LEU A 59 5.24 -53.29 -7.94
N GLY A 60 4.50 -54.39 -8.11
CA GLY A 60 4.12 -55.21 -6.98
C GLY A 60 2.95 -56.17 -7.21
N THR A 61 3.16 -57.43 -6.92
CA THR A 61 2.22 -58.55 -7.00
C THR A 61 1.31 -58.62 -5.79
N THR A 62 0.39 -57.66 -5.57
CA THR A 62 -0.76 -57.88 -4.71
C THR A 62 -1.93 -57.08 -5.27
N GLN A 63 -3.03 -57.75 -5.54
CA GLN A 63 -4.27 -57.16 -6.05
C GLN A 63 -4.71 -55.99 -5.16
N PRO A 64 -5.18 -54.87 -5.75
CA PRO A 64 -5.80 -53.82 -4.98
C PRO A 64 -7.06 -54.38 -4.32
N GLN A 65 -7.06 -54.56 -3.00
CA GLN A 65 -8.29 -54.58 -2.27
C GLN A 65 -8.90 -53.20 -2.53
N THR A 66 -10.06 -53.17 -3.19
CA THR A 66 -10.97 -52.06 -3.20
C THR A 66 -11.31 -51.79 -1.71
N ALA A 67 -10.52 -50.93 -1.08
CA ALA A 67 -10.95 -50.35 0.17
C ALA A 67 -12.18 -49.51 -0.16
N GLU A 68 -13.36 -50.04 0.15
CA GLU A 68 -14.57 -49.27 0.35
C GLU A 68 -14.14 -48.11 1.25
N ILE A 69 -14.36 -46.88 0.79
CA ILE A 69 -14.26 -45.67 1.61
C ILE A 69 -15.12 -45.94 2.84
N PRO A 70 -14.58 -46.08 4.06
CA PRO A 70 -15.43 -46.25 5.24
C PRO A 70 -16.34 -45.03 5.29
N ALA A 71 -17.64 -45.31 5.19
CA ALA A 71 -18.65 -44.35 5.55
C ALA A 71 -18.26 -43.77 6.93
N ILE A 72 -18.39 -42.44 7.07
CA ILE A 72 -18.22 -41.65 8.26
C ILE A 72 -18.52 -42.49 9.48
N THR A 73 -17.52 -43.04 10.17
CA THR A 73 -17.71 -43.66 11.47
C THR A 73 -17.98 -42.52 12.45
N GLU A 74 -19.24 -42.45 12.90
CA GLU A 74 -19.62 -41.64 14.05
C GLU A 74 -18.61 -41.83 15.19
N ASN A 75 -18.09 -40.71 15.68
CA ASN A 75 -17.23 -40.55 16.83
C ASN A 75 -15.71 -40.62 16.57
N SER A 76 -15.17 -39.50 16.08
CA SER A 76 -13.77 -39.22 16.40
C SER A 76 -13.64 -39.00 17.91
N HIS A 77 -12.61 -39.54 18.54
CA HIS A 77 -12.32 -39.33 19.97
C HIS A 77 -12.33 -37.84 20.34
N TYR A 78 -11.85 -36.98 19.43
CA TYR A 78 -11.85 -35.51 19.59
C TYR A 78 -13.24 -34.91 19.59
N ALA A 79 -14.15 -35.31 18.69
CA ALA A 79 -15.51 -34.78 18.66
C ALA A 79 -16.26 -35.03 19.99
N ALA A 80 -16.10 -36.23 20.57
CA ALA A 80 -16.68 -36.55 21.85
C ALA A 80 -16.04 -35.82 23.04
N GLN A 81 -14.75 -35.50 22.95
CA GLN A 81 -14.02 -34.72 23.95
C GLN A 81 -14.40 -33.25 23.88
N LEU A 82 -14.43 -32.67 22.68
CA LEU A 82 -14.76 -31.27 22.44
C LEU A 82 -16.21 -30.94 22.82
N ALA A 83 -17.17 -31.87 22.61
CA ALA A 83 -18.57 -31.65 22.96
C ALA A 83 -18.81 -31.33 24.46
N LYS A 84 -17.83 -31.59 25.32
CA LYS A 84 -17.90 -31.32 26.77
C LYS A 84 -17.22 -30.00 27.17
N GLN A 85 -16.63 -29.29 26.25
CA GLN A 85 -15.82 -28.08 26.47
C GLN A 85 -16.57 -26.83 26.01
N THR A 86 -16.20 -25.68 26.59
CA THR A 86 -16.63 -24.38 26.08
C THR A 86 -15.94 -24.08 24.74
N PRO A 87 -16.51 -23.22 23.86
CA PRO A 87 -15.89 -22.86 22.58
C PRO A 87 -14.42 -22.43 22.70
N GLN A 88 -14.10 -21.67 23.74
CA GLN A 88 -12.73 -21.25 24.01
C GLN A 88 -11.80 -22.43 24.34
N GLN A 89 -12.29 -23.39 25.14
CA GLN A 89 -11.52 -24.59 25.49
C GLN A 89 -11.36 -25.54 24.30
N GLN A 90 -12.36 -25.62 23.43
CA GLN A 90 -12.31 -26.40 22.20
C GLN A 90 -11.17 -25.89 21.29
N LEU A 91 -11.13 -24.58 21.05
CA LEU A 91 -10.08 -23.96 20.23
C LEU A 91 -8.69 -24.18 20.85
N THR A 92 -8.54 -23.98 22.16
CA THR A 92 -7.25 -24.21 22.83
C THR A 92 -6.78 -25.67 22.68
N THR A 93 -7.68 -26.64 22.83
CA THR A 93 -7.37 -28.06 22.66
C THR A 93 -6.92 -28.39 21.23
N LEU A 94 -7.56 -27.78 20.22
CA LEU A 94 -7.18 -27.97 18.83
C LEU A 94 -5.87 -27.26 18.46
N ILE A 95 -5.58 -26.08 19.00
CA ILE A 95 -4.29 -25.42 18.86
C ILE A 95 -3.17 -26.30 19.45
N GLU A 96 -3.36 -26.86 20.65
CA GLU A 96 -2.40 -27.78 21.27
C GLU A 96 -2.19 -29.04 20.41
N LEU A 97 -3.24 -29.59 19.80
CA LEU A 97 -3.13 -30.72 18.89
C LEU A 97 -2.28 -30.35 17.66
N VAL A 98 -2.65 -29.28 16.95
CA VAL A 98 -1.95 -28.86 15.72
C VAL A 98 -0.48 -28.53 16.01
N THR A 99 -0.21 -27.80 17.10
CA THR A 99 1.17 -27.45 17.50
C THR A 99 1.98 -28.70 17.87
N THR A 100 1.37 -29.66 18.56
CA THR A 100 2.03 -30.94 18.89
C THR A 100 2.38 -31.74 17.66
N VAL A 101 1.46 -31.84 16.70
CA VAL A 101 1.71 -32.54 15.42
C VAL A 101 2.77 -31.80 14.60
N THR A 102 2.72 -30.47 14.58
CA THR A 102 3.74 -29.64 13.91
C THR A 102 5.12 -29.87 14.50
N ALA A 103 5.25 -29.87 15.83
CA ALA A 103 6.51 -30.17 16.52
C ALA A 103 7.04 -31.58 16.17
N ALA A 104 6.15 -32.56 16.14
CA ALA A 104 6.54 -33.94 15.78
C ALA A 104 7.04 -34.05 14.34
N VAL A 105 6.38 -33.37 13.38
CA VAL A 105 6.80 -33.33 11.97
C VAL A 105 8.14 -32.64 11.81
N LEU A 106 8.39 -31.56 12.55
CA LEU A 106 9.66 -30.81 12.53
C LEU A 106 10.77 -31.50 13.36
N ALA A 107 10.45 -32.58 14.10
CA ALA A 107 11.34 -33.20 15.09
C ALA A 107 11.80 -32.19 16.17
N HIS A 108 10.93 -31.24 16.51
CA HIS A 108 11.18 -30.25 17.58
C HIS A 108 10.93 -30.88 18.95
N PRO A 109 11.84 -30.75 19.93
CA PRO A 109 11.76 -31.49 21.19
C PRO A 109 10.62 -31.01 22.12
N ASP A 110 10.18 -29.76 22.00
CA ASP A 110 9.18 -29.16 22.88
C ASP A 110 8.12 -28.40 22.07
N PRO A 111 6.89 -28.93 21.97
CA PRO A 111 5.79 -28.25 21.29
C PRO A 111 5.44 -26.86 21.88
N ALA A 112 5.64 -26.67 23.19
CA ALA A 112 5.30 -25.41 23.85
C ALA A 112 6.21 -24.22 23.45
N MET A 113 7.32 -24.50 22.80
CA MET A 113 8.23 -23.49 22.27
C MET A 113 7.87 -23.01 20.84
N LEU A 114 6.93 -23.69 20.19
CA LEU A 114 6.43 -23.24 18.88
C LEU A 114 5.34 -22.20 19.09
N ASP A 115 5.50 -21.05 18.44
CA ASP A 115 4.46 -20.03 18.40
C ASP A 115 3.35 -20.46 17.43
N PRO A 116 2.10 -20.67 17.88
CA PRO A 116 1.02 -21.14 17.04
C PRO A 116 0.54 -20.10 16.01
N ASP A 117 0.94 -18.85 16.15
CA ASP A 117 0.56 -17.76 15.22
C ASP A 117 1.63 -17.52 14.15
N LEU A 118 2.80 -18.16 14.24
CA LEU A 118 3.79 -18.14 13.16
C LEU A 118 3.35 -19.01 11.98
N SER A 119 3.69 -18.57 10.77
CA SER A 119 3.37 -19.34 9.57
C SER A 119 4.12 -20.68 9.54
N PHE A 120 3.50 -21.71 8.99
CA PHE A 120 4.14 -23.02 8.81
C PHE A 120 5.46 -22.92 8.04
N LYS A 121 5.56 -21.97 7.10
CA LYS A 121 6.78 -21.67 6.36
C LYS A 121 7.89 -21.16 7.28
N ASP A 122 7.56 -20.24 8.18
CA ASP A 122 8.52 -19.66 9.14
C ASP A 122 8.91 -20.66 10.22
N LEU A 123 8.01 -21.57 10.57
CA LEU A 123 8.29 -22.72 11.42
C LEU A 123 9.18 -23.78 10.74
N GLY A 124 9.37 -23.70 9.40
CA GLY A 124 10.22 -24.62 8.64
C GLY A 124 9.48 -25.78 7.98
N ILE A 125 8.16 -25.75 7.88
CA ILE A 125 7.35 -26.72 7.15
C ILE A 125 7.52 -26.48 5.64
N ASP A 126 7.99 -27.47 4.92
CA ASP A 126 8.04 -27.51 3.45
C ASP A 126 6.83 -28.26 2.87
N SER A 127 6.73 -28.36 1.55
CA SER A 127 5.59 -29.00 0.88
C SER A 127 5.43 -30.50 1.23
N LEU A 128 6.50 -31.16 1.65
CA LEU A 128 6.46 -32.58 1.98
C LEU A 128 6.05 -32.79 3.43
N SER A 129 6.63 -32.03 4.34
CA SER A 129 6.23 -31.99 5.75
C SER A 129 4.80 -31.48 5.93
N ALA A 130 4.30 -30.60 5.05
CA ALA A 130 2.91 -30.18 5.00
C ALA A 130 1.94 -31.35 4.75
N LEU A 131 2.30 -32.28 3.85
CA LEU A 131 1.51 -33.48 3.60
C LEU A 131 1.53 -34.45 4.80
N GLU A 132 2.66 -34.59 5.48
CA GLU A 132 2.77 -35.40 6.71
C GLU A 132 1.92 -34.82 7.83
N LEU A 133 1.97 -33.50 8.03
CA LEU A 133 1.13 -32.78 8.99
C LEU A 133 -0.36 -33.04 8.72
N ARG A 134 -0.79 -32.82 7.47
CA ARG A 134 -2.19 -33.06 7.06
C ARG A 134 -2.62 -34.50 7.27
N ASN A 135 -1.79 -35.48 6.89
CA ASN A 135 -2.11 -36.90 7.04
C ASN A 135 -2.24 -37.29 8.52
N THR A 136 -1.37 -36.75 9.37
CA THR A 136 -1.42 -36.99 10.81
C THR A 136 -2.68 -36.38 11.42
N LEU A 137 -3.01 -35.11 11.08
CA LEU A 137 -4.26 -34.47 11.52
C LEU A 137 -5.49 -35.21 11.02
N THR A 138 -5.51 -35.67 9.75
CA THR A 138 -6.60 -36.51 9.20
C THR A 138 -6.82 -37.78 10.04
N ARG A 139 -5.75 -38.49 10.37
CA ARG A 139 -5.81 -39.71 11.20
C ARG A 139 -6.31 -39.43 12.61
N ASP A 140 -5.78 -38.38 13.23
CA ASP A 140 -6.05 -38.08 14.63
C ASP A 140 -7.45 -37.46 14.85
N THR A 141 -7.95 -36.68 13.90
CA THR A 141 -9.28 -36.05 13.97
C THR A 141 -10.39 -36.87 13.31
N GLY A 142 -10.04 -37.80 12.40
CA GLY A 142 -11.00 -38.54 11.56
C GLY A 142 -11.63 -37.68 10.44
N LEU A 143 -11.17 -36.45 10.25
CA LEU A 143 -11.65 -35.53 9.21
C LEU A 143 -10.96 -35.80 7.88
N THR A 144 -11.66 -35.57 6.76
CA THR A 144 -11.03 -35.56 5.44
C THR A 144 -10.51 -34.16 5.15
N LEU A 145 -9.19 -33.97 5.27
CA LEU A 145 -8.52 -32.67 5.09
C LEU A 145 -7.89 -32.55 3.70
N PRO A 146 -7.99 -31.38 3.04
CA PRO A 146 -7.42 -31.16 1.72
C PRO A 146 -5.88 -31.17 1.74
N ALA A 147 -5.26 -31.48 0.61
CA ALA A 147 -3.80 -31.45 0.48
C ALA A 147 -3.22 -30.03 0.61
N THR A 148 -4.07 -29.02 0.40
CA THR A 148 -3.74 -27.58 0.51
C THR A 148 -3.91 -27.02 1.91
N LEU A 149 -4.24 -27.83 2.92
CA LEU A 149 -4.58 -27.39 4.28
C LEU A 149 -3.66 -26.31 4.85
N VAL A 150 -2.34 -26.51 4.79
CA VAL A 150 -1.35 -25.57 5.35
C VAL A 150 -1.11 -24.35 4.44
N PHE A 151 -1.59 -24.38 3.21
CA PHE A 151 -1.57 -23.23 2.29
C PHE A 151 -2.84 -22.38 2.45
N ASP A 152 -3.98 -23.04 2.68
CA ASP A 152 -5.27 -22.38 2.89
C ASP A 152 -5.38 -21.82 4.32
N HIS A 153 -4.71 -22.45 5.28
CA HIS A 153 -4.65 -22.09 6.70
C HIS A 153 -3.18 -22.01 7.13
N PRO A 154 -2.51 -20.84 6.98
CA PRO A 154 -1.05 -20.77 7.01
C PRO A 154 -0.41 -20.88 8.40
N THR A 155 -1.18 -20.89 9.50
CA THR A 155 -0.68 -21.00 10.87
C THR A 155 -1.33 -22.17 11.63
N PRO A 156 -0.71 -22.70 12.67
CA PRO A 156 -1.34 -23.68 13.57
C PRO A 156 -2.69 -23.23 14.13
N THR A 157 -2.83 -21.96 14.49
CA THR A 157 -4.08 -21.37 14.98
C THR A 157 -5.18 -21.42 13.92
N THR A 158 -4.91 -21.00 12.69
CA THR A 158 -5.92 -21.01 11.61
C THR A 158 -6.32 -22.41 11.18
N VAL A 159 -5.40 -23.39 11.24
CA VAL A 159 -5.76 -24.81 11.07
C VAL A 159 -6.66 -25.29 12.19
N ALA A 160 -6.39 -24.93 13.44
CA ALA A 160 -7.23 -25.32 14.59
C ALA A 160 -8.64 -24.73 14.50
N GLU A 161 -8.79 -23.49 14.07
CA GLU A 161 -10.07 -22.85 13.81
C GLU A 161 -10.85 -23.59 12.71
N HIS A 162 -10.19 -23.91 11.62
CA HIS A 162 -10.79 -24.69 10.53
C HIS A 162 -11.23 -26.09 10.97
N LEU A 163 -10.43 -26.78 11.79
CA LEU A 163 -10.80 -28.06 12.38
C LEU A 163 -12.01 -27.94 13.31
N LEU A 164 -12.10 -26.86 14.09
CA LEU A 164 -13.25 -26.58 14.95
C LEU A 164 -14.54 -26.40 14.15
N ASP A 165 -14.48 -25.65 13.05
CA ASP A 165 -15.61 -25.44 12.14
C ASP A 165 -16.11 -26.76 11.54
N LEU A 166 -15.18 -27.61 11.07
CA LEU A 166 -15.51 -28.93 10.51
C LEU A 166 -16.10 -29.86 11.55
N LEU A 167 -15.57 -29.87 12.78
CA LEU A 167 -16.03 -30.74 13.88
C LEU A 167 -17.36 -30.26 14.48
N SER A 168 -17.63 -28.95 14.47
CA SER A 168 -18.90 -28.38 14.95
C SER A 168 -20.04 -28.54 13.94
N GLY A 169 -19.76 -29.01 12.73
CA GLY A 169 -20.75 -29.12 11.67
C GLY A 169 -21.22 -27.75 11.15
N ALA A 170 -20.48 -26.70 11.44
CA ALA A 170 -20.70 -25.41 10.83
C ALA A 170 -20.51 -25.57 9.32
N THR A 171 -21.59 -25.49 8.58
CA THR A 171 -21.51 -25.43 7.11
C THR A 171 -20.69 -24.19 6.78
N SER A 172 -19.53 -24.40 6.18
CA SER A 172 -18.77 -23.27 5.57
C SER A 172 -19.78 -22.39 4.84
N PRO A 173 -19.77 -21.08 5.06
CA PRO A 173 -20.66 -20.20 4.34
C PRO A 173 -20.48 -20.49 2.85
N THR A 174 -21.50 -21.02 2.20
CA THR A 174 -21.54 -21.11 0.75
C THR A 174 -21.20 -19.71 0.27
N LEU A 175 -20.18 -19.58 -0.58
CA LEU A 175 -19.82 -18.32 -1.24
C LEU A 175 -21.03 -17.83 -2.05
N ALA A 176 -22.06 -17.36 -1.37
CA ALA A 176 -23.13 -16.59 -1.96
C ALA A 176 -22.55 -15.20 -2.19
N VAL A 177 -21.89 -14.99 -3.33
CA VAL A 177 -21.60 -13.67 -3.84
C VAL A 177 -22.95 -13.02 -4.06
N ALA A 178 -23.41 -12.22 -3.10
CA ALA A 178 -24.58 -11.38 -3.30
C ALA A 178 -24.28 -10.48 -4.51
N PRO A 179 -25.23 -10.36 -5.48
CA PRO A 179 -25.02 -9.46 -6.60
C PRO A 179 -24.76 -8.07 -6.05
N THR A 180 -23.58 -7.55 -6.28
CA THR A 180 -23.18 -6.21 -5.86
C THR A 180 -24.02 -5.22 -6.63
N GLN A 181 -24.67 -4.30 -5.93
CA GLN A 181 -25.42 -3.24 -6.57
C GLN A 181 -24.41 -2.29 -7.24
N VAL A 182 -24.35 -2.35 -8.56
CA VAL A 182 -23.47 -1.52 -9.39
C VAL A 182 -24.09 -0.14 -9.49
N ASP A 183 -23.37 0.89 -9.06
CA ASP A 183 -23.71 2.29 -9.27
C ASP A 183 -22.52 2.98 -9.98
N LEU A 184 -22.59 3.00 -11.31
CA LEU A 184 -21.51 3.50 -12.16
C LEU A 184 -21.27 5.01 -11.99
N ASP A 185 -22.26 5.74 -11.48
CA ASP A 185 -22.19 7.19 -11.29
C ASP A 185 -21.90 7.57 -9.83
N ALA A 186 -21.69 6.58 -8.94
CA ALA A 186 -21.43 6.84 -7.52
C ALA A 186 -20.22 7.76 -7.35
N PRO A 187 -20.37 8.91 -6.65
CA PRO A 187 -19.23 9.76 -6.31
C PRO A 187 -18.25 8.99 -5.40
N VAL A 188 -16.96 9.16 -5.65
CA VAL A 188 -15.90 8.51 -4.85
C VAL A 188 -15.26 9.54 -3.91
N ALA A 189 -15.35 9.29 -2.61
CA ALA A 189 -14.73 10.12 -1.59
C ALA A 189 -13.24 9.76 -1.44
N VAL A 190 -12.41 10.76 -1.25
CA VAL A 190 -11.06 10.62 -0.67
C VAL A 190 -11.21 10.74 0.83
N VAL A 191 -10.96 9.65 1.56
CA VAL A 191 -11.13 9.59 3.01
C VAL A 191 -9.80 9.65 3.77
N GLY A 192 -8.69 9.38 3.08
CA GLY A 192 -7.34 9.48 3.64
C GLY A 192 -6.30 9.73 2.57
N MET A 193 -5.15 10.24 2.96
CA MET A 193 -4.02 10.49 2.07
C MET A 193 -2.71 10.57 2.84
N ALA A 194 -1.63 10.05 2.25
CA ALA A 194 -0.28 10.18 2.78
C ALA A 194 0.73 10.30 1.66
N CYS A 195 1.90 10.85 1.96
CA CYS A 195 2.98 10.98 0.99
C CYS A 195 4.36 11.04 1.67
N ARG A 196 5.38 10.67 0.88
CA ARG A 196 6.80 10.90 1.10
C ARG A 196 7.31 11.60 -0.15
N LEU A 197 7.69 12.88 -0.03
CA LEU A 197 8.08 13.72 -1.16
C LEU A 197 9.40 14.44 -0.86
N PRO A 198 10.04 15.06 -1.87
CA PRO A 198 11.31 15.75 -1.68
C PRO A 198 11.27 16.83 -0.60
N GLY A 199 12.44 17.13 -0.02
CA GLY A 199 12.57 18.19 0.98
C GLY A 199 12.07 17.82 2.37
N GLY A 200 11.99 16.52 2.68
CA GLY A 200 11.53 16.06 3.99
C GLY A 200 10.02 16.12 4.17
N ILE A 201 9.25 16.19 3.09
CA ILE A 201 7.79 16.13 3.15
C ILE A 201 7.36 14.70 3.48
N GLU A 202 6.73 14.52 4.66
CA GLU A 202 6.30 13.21 5.17
C GLU A 202 4.77 13.09 5.34
N SER A 203 4.03 14.13 4.97
CA SER A 203 2.57 14.16 5.11
C SER A 203 1.93 15.13 4.12
N ALA A 204 0.61 15.02 3.94
CA ALA A 204 -0.16 15.96 3.16
C ALA A 204 -0.11 17.39 3.74
N ALA A 205 -0.07 17.53 5.06
CA ALA A 205 0.12 18.82 5.73
C ALA A 205 1.51 19.40 5.42
N GLY A 206 2.57 18.59 5.50
CA GLY A 206 3.93 19.02 5.12
C GLY A 206 4.02 19.46 3.66
N LEU A 207 3.30 18.80 2.73
CA LEU A 207 3.20 19.27 1.35
C LEU A 207 2.50 20.63 1.28
N TRP A 208 1.43 20.83 2.06
CA TRP A 208 0.73 22.10 2.13
C TRP A 208 1.64 23.22 2.64
N ASP A 209 2.43 22.96 3.68
CA ASP A 209 3.40 23.93 4.20
C ASP A 209 4.41 24.37 3.14
N VAL A 210 4.90 23.44 2.33
CA VAL A 210 5.84 23.75 1.25
C VAL A 210 5.19 24.59 0.15
N VAL A 211 4.01 24.21 -0.33
CA VAL A 211 3.37 24.93 -1.44
C VAL A 211 2.76 26.27 -1.02
N SER A 212 2.20 26.37 0.19
CA SER A 212 1.60 27.62 0.70
C SER A 212 2.65 28.67 1.02
N ASN A 213 3.87 28.27 1.43
CA ASN A 213 4.98 29.17 1.70
C ASN A 213 5.89 29.38 0.49
N GLY A 214 5.59 28.78 -0.67
CA GLY A 214 6.37 28.96 -1.89
C GLY A 214 7.80 28.42 -1.78
N ILE A 215 8.00 27.29 -1.12
CA ILE A 215 9.33 26.70 -0.90
C ILE A 215 9.73 25.85 -2.12
N ASP A 216 10.94 26.07 -2.62
CA ASP A 216 11.64 25.21 -3.59
C ASP A 216 12.49 24.19 -2.82
N VAL A 217 12.15 22.91 -2.94
CA VAL A 217 12.85 21.83 -2.21
C VAL A 217 13.86 21.06 -3.07
N MET A 218 14.18 21.57 -4.26
CA MET A 218 15.17 20.94 -5.14
C MET A 218 16.57 20.99 -4.51
N SER A 219 17.28 19.86 -4.55
CA SER A 219 18.57 19.68 -3.88
C SER A 219 19.64 19.10 -4.81
N GLY A 220 20.88 19.03 -4.34
CA GLY A 220 21.94 18.29 -5.03
C GLY A 220 21.71 16.79 -5.01
N PHE A 221 22.45 16.05 -5.86
CA PHE A 221 22.37 14.60 -5.90
C PHE A 221 22.64 13.93 -4.55
N PRO A 222 21.92 12.83 -4.23
CA PRO A 222 22.10 12.12 -2.97
C PRO A 222 23.49 11.46 -2.89
N THR A 223 24.06 11.41 -1.69
CA THR A 223 25.38 10.82 -1.44
C THR A 223 25.32 9.45 -0.79
N ASP A 224 24.13 8.98 -0.46
CA ASP A 224 23.85 7.74 0.29
C ASP A 224 23.46 6.55 -0.60
N ARG A 225 23.40 6.74 -1.94
CA ARG A 225 22.96 5.71 -2.91
C ARG A 225 24.11 5.08 -3.71
N GLY A 226 25.35 5.39 -3.36
CA GLY A 226 26.53 4.89 -4.07
C GLY A 226 26.72 5.43 -5.49
N TRP A 227 26.07 6.56 -5.84
CA TRP A 227 26.25 7.21 -7.13
C TRP A 227 27.64 7.86 -7.20
N ASP A 228 28.33 7.73 -8.32
CA ASP A 228 29.55 8.52 -8.60
C ASP A 228 29.18 9.96 -8.93
N VAL A 229 28.73 10.71 -7.92
CA VAL A 229 28.24 12.09 -8.08
C VAL A 229 29.28 12.99 -8.74
N ALA A 230 30.58 12.80 -8.44
CA ALA A 230 31.66 13.60 -9.00
C ALA A 230 31.88 13.30 -10.48
N GLY A 231 31.78 12.03 -10.86
CA GLY A 231 31.94 11.59 -12.23
C GLY A 231 30.69 11.70 -13.10
N LEU A 232 29.52 11.92 -12.50
CA LEU A 232 28.23 11.92 -13.21
C LEU A 232 27.95 13.22 -13.98
N PHE A 233 28.40 14.37 -13.46
CA PHE A 233 28.13 15.68 -14.04
C PHE A 233 29.12 16.08 -15.13
N ASP A 234 28.60 16.61 -16.25
CA ASP A 234 29.34 17.31 -17.28
C ASP A 234 28.46 18.42 -17.85
N PRO A 235 28.95 19.70 -17.95
CA PRO A 235 28.16 20.77 -18.53
C PRO A 235 27.93 20.60 -20.04
N ASP A 236 28.75 19.76 -20.71
CA ASP A 236 28.52 19.42 -22.12
C ASP A 236 27.37 18.42 -22.22
N PRO A 237 26.23 18.83 -22.79
CA PRO A 237 25.04 17.95 -22.92
C PRO A 237 25.26 16.81 -23.92
N ASP A 238 26.35 16.79 -24.68
CA ASP A 238 26.73 15.70 -25.57
C ASP A 238 27.67 14.67 -24.91
N ALA A 239 28.11 14.92 -23.69
CA ALA A 239 28.96 14.03 -22.93
C ALA A 239 28.27 12.67 -22.68
N VAL A 240 28.88 11.57 -23.11
CA VAL A 240 28.30 10.22 -23.02
C VAL A 240 28.35 9.71 -21.58
N GLY A 241 27.21 9.17 -21.10
CA GLY A 241 27.10 8.63 -19.75
C GLY A 241 27.09 9.68 -18.64
N LYS A 242 26.84 10.95 -18.98
CA LYS A 242 26.78 12.11 -18.09
C LYS A 242 25.42 12.77 -18.09
N THR A 243 25.23 13.66 -17.13
CA THR A 243 24.11 14.61 -17.08
C THR A 243 24.62 16.02 -16.92
N TYR A 244 23.96 16.99 -17.55
CA TYR A 244 24.29 18.41 -17.45
C TYR A 244 23.54 19.15 -16.32
N THR A 245 22.73 18.42 -15.52
CA THR A 245 22.21 18.91 -14.26
C THR A 245 22.84 18.16 -13.09
N ARG A 246 22.89 18.76 -11.93
CA ARG A 246 23.32 18.16 -10.66
C ARG A 246 22.26 18.31 -9.56
N TYR A 247 21.05 18.63 -9.96
CA TYR A 247 19.93 18.91 -9.06
C TYR A 247 18.73 18.00 -9.37
N GLY A 248 17.99 17.67 -8.31
CA GLY A 248 16.75 16.91 -8.38
C GLY A 248 15.95 17.04 -7.08
N GLY A 249 14.75 16.53 -7.08
CA GLY A 249 13.92 16.40 -5.87
C GLY A 249 14.10 15.02 -5.27
N PHE A 250 14.76 14.91 -4.11
CA PHE A 250 15.07 13.62 -3.49
C PHE A 250 14.38 13.45 -2.15
N VAL A 251 13.88 12.25 -1.90
CA VAL A 251 13.34 11.83 -0.60
C VAL A 251 14.51 11.54 0.34
N ALA A 252 14.42 12.04 1.55
CA ALA A 252 15.38 11.75 2.60
C ALA A 252 15.24 10.31 3.11
N ASP A 253 16.34 9.72 3.56
CA ASP A 253 16.37 8.41 4.24
C ASP A 253 15.60 7.28 3.54
N VAL A 254 15.76 7.13 2.23
CA VAL A 254 15.12 6.05 1.46
C VAL A 254 15.62 4.65 1.84
N ALA A 255 16.72 4.54 2.58
CA ALA A 255 17.26 3.30 3.11
C ALA A 255 16.57 2.89 4.42
N GLY A 256 16.05 3.85 5.17
CA GLY A 256 15.32 3.60 6.41
C GLY A 256 14.00 2.85 6.11
N PHE A 257 13.79 1.72 6.79
CA PHE A 257 12.58 0.93 6.68
C PHE A 257 12.43 0.02 7.89
N ASP A 258 11.31 0.09 8.56
CA ASP A 258 11.00 -0.79 9.68
C ASP A 258 10.45 -2.14 9.19
N ALA A 259 11.37 -3.02 8.77
CA ALA A 259 11.01 -4.34 8.26
C ALA A 259 10.30 -5.22 9.30
N GLU A 260 10.70 -5.11 10.57
CA GLU A 260 10.13 -5.89 11.68
C GLU A 260 8.67 -5.49 11.93
N PHE A 261 8.34 -4.21 11.81
CA PHE A 261 6.97 -3.72 11.91
C PHE A 261 6.03 -4.41 10.92
N PHE A 262 6.49 -4.67 9.69
CA PHE A 262 5.73 -5.34 8.65
C PHE A 262 5.93 -6.85 8.58
N GLY A 263 6.59 -7.46 9.58
CA GLY A 263 6.87 -8.90 9.59
C GLY A 263 7.83 -9.37 8.51
N ILE A 264 8.67 -8.48 7.96
CA ILE A 264 9.59 -8.76 6.86
C ILE A 264 10.98 -9.04 7.43
N SER A 265 11.58 -10.17 7.03
CA SER A 265 12.93 -10.52 7.46
C SER A 265 13.98 -9.54 6.91
N ALA A 266 15.06 -9.31 7.64
CA ALA A 266 16.16 -8.44 7.20
C ALA A 266 16.76 -8.91 5.86
N ARG A 267 16.81 -10.22 5.59
CA ARG A 267 17.29 -10.80 4.33
C ARG A 267 16.38 -10.46 3.15
N GLU A 268 15.09 -10.46 3.36
CA GLU A 268 14.11 -10.06 2.35
C GLU A 268 14.14 -8.55 2.16
N ALA A 269 14.13 -7.76 3.23
CA ALA A 269 14.14 -6.30 3.20
C ALA A 269 15.28 -5.71 2.35
N ILE A 270 16.49 -6.29 2.45
CA ILE A 270 17.65 -5.86 1.65
C ILE A 270 17.42 -6.00 0.14
N THR A 271 16.62 -7.00 -0.29
CA THR A 271 16.35 -7.25 -1.71
C THR A 271 15.17 -6.45 -2.24
N MET A 272 14.35 -5.89 -1.36
CA MET A 272 13.18 -5.12 -1.77
C MET A 272 13.60 -3.78 -2.41
N ASP A 273 13.04 -3.49 -3.57
CA ASP A 273 13.11 -2.16 -4.18
C ASP A 273 12.64 -1.11 -3.14
N PRO A 274 13.37 0.00 -2.94
CA PRO A 274 12.97 1.05 -2.03
C PRO A 274 11.54 1.55 -2.25
N GLN A 275 11.03 1.52 -3.48
CA GLN A 275 9.65 1.86 -3.79
C GLN A 275 8.64 0.99 -3.05
N GLN A 276 8.90 -0.33 -2.94
CA GLN A 276 8.02 -1.26 -2.21
C GLN A 276 8.04 -0.97 -0.70
N ARG A 277 9.21 -0.58 -0.14
CA ARG A 277 9.35 -0.25 1.27
C ARG A 277 8.56 1.02 1.62
N VAL A 278 8.80 2.10 0.87
CA VAL A 278 8.11 3.38 1.08
C VAL A 278 6.59 3.23 0.88
N LEU A 279 6.15 2.43 -0.10
CA LEU A 279 4.72 2.18 -0.32
C LEU A 279 4.03 1.52 0.87
N LEU A 280 4.68 0.55 1.54
CA LEU A 280 4.11 -0.07 2.75
C LEU A 280 3.85 0.98 3.83
N GLU A 281 4.84 1.84 4.12
CA GLU A 281 4.72 2.89 5.12
C GLU A 281 3.65 3.92 4.75
N VAL A 282 3.67 4.39 3.49
CA VAL A 282 2.72 5.41 3.02
C VAL A 282 1.28 4.85 2.97
N CYS A 283 1.08 3.58 2.60
CA CYS A 283 -0.24 2.94 2.65
C CYS A 283 -0.77 2.83 4.08
N TRP A 284 0.08 2.41 5.03
CA TRP A 284 -0.27 2.38 6.45
C TRP A 284 -0.69 3.76 6.95
N GLN A 285 0.12 4.77 6.70
CA GLN A 285 -0.15 6.15 7.12
C GLN A 285 -1.41 6.75 6.47
N ALA A 286 -1.70 6.40 5.20
CA ALA A 286 -2.91 6.85 4.54
C ALA A 286 -4.18 6.27 5.20
N LEU A 287 -4.14 5.01 5.64
CA LEU A 287 -5.23 4.38 6.40
C LEU A 287 -5.39 5.03 7.78
N GLU A 288 -4.30 5.25 8.52
CA GLU A 288 -4.37 5.98 9.79
C GLU A 288 -4.91 7.41 9.62
N HIS A 289 -4.55 8.08 8.52
CA HIS A 289 -5.09 9.42 8.21
C HIS A 289 -6.59 9.38 7.89
N ALA A 290 -7.09 8.27 7.36
CA ALA A 290 -8.53 8.01 7.18
C ALA A 290 -9.26 7.69 8.50
N GLY A 291 -8.54 7.55 9.61
CA GLY A 291 -9.11 7.07 10.87
C GLY A 291 -9.44 5.57 10.87
N ILE A 292 -8.79 4.80 9.99
CA ILE A 292 -8.99 3.35 9.84
C ILE A 292 -7.79 2.64 10.47
N ASP A 293 -8.04 1.75 11.42
CA ASP A 293 -7.01 0.82 11.92
C ASP A 293 -6.69 -0.20 10.81
N PRO A 294 -5.45 -0.22 10.25
CA PRO A 294 -5.09 -1.11 9.15
C PRO A 294 -5.31 -2.59 9.45
N THR A 295 -5.18 -3.01 10.71
CA THR A 295 -5.36 -4.42 11.11
C THR A 295 -6.82 -4.90 11.01
N THR A 296 -7.78 -3.98 11.02
CA THR A 296 -9.21 -4.32 10.85
C THR A 296 -9.59 -4.65 9.41
N LEU A 297 -8.69 -4.40 8.47
CA LEU A 297 -8.92 -4.64 7.04
C LEU A 297 -8.50 -6.06 6.60
N GLU A 298 -7.92 -6.87 7.47
CA GLU A 298 -7.60 -8.26 7.16
C GLU A 298 -8.84 -9.02 6.69
N GLY A 299 -8.72 -9.73 5.56
CA GLY A 299 -9.83 -10.43 4.91
C GLY A 299 -10.84 -9.53 4.19
N SER A 300 -10.67 -8.21 4.21
CA SER A 300 -11.59 -7.27 3.56
C SER A 300 -11.42 -7.22 2.05
N ASN A 301 -12.49 -6.81 1.35
CA ASN A 301 -12.48 -6.56 -0.08
C ASN A 301 -11.89 -5.18 -0.42
N THR A 302 -10.72 -4.86 0.16
CA THR A 302 -9.99 -3.62 -0.10
C THR A 302 -9.05 -3.79 -1.29
N GLY A 303 -9.18 -2.93 -2.30
CA GLY A 303 -8.34 -2.94 -3.50
C GLY A 303 -7.05 -2.14 -3.32
N VAL A 304 -5.99 -2.51 -4.06
CA VAL A 304 -4.69 -1.82 -4.09
C VAL A 304 -4.29 -1.52 -5.52
N PHE A 305 -4.24 -0.25 -5.90
CA PHE A 305 -3.96 0.22 -7.26
C PHE A 305 -2.75 1.15 -7.24
N ILE A 306 -1.60 0.69 -7.73
CA ILE A 306 -0.32 1.40 -7.60
C ILE A 306 0.32 1.67 -8.96
N GLY A 307 0.64 2.92 -9.22
CA GLY A 307 1.47 3.36 -10.33
C GLY A 307 2.96 3.28 -9.98
N ILE A 308 3.73 2.45 -10.69
CA ILE A 308 5.17 2.27 -10.42
C ILE A 308 5.87 1.79 -11.68
N GLY A 309 7.13 2.19 -11.87
CA GLY A 309 8.01 1.68 -12.92
C GLY A 309 9.26 1.01 -12.36
N ALA A 310 9.95 0.22 -13.18
CA ALA A 310 11.20 -0.43 -12.81
C ALA A 310 12.32 0.60 -12.66
N GLN A 311 13.03 0.61 -11.51
CA GLN A 311 14.12 1.53 -11.19
C GLN A 311 15.51 0.87 -11.16
N SER A 312 15.62 -0.35 -11.69
CA SER A 312 16.89 -1.10 -11.76
C SER A 312 17.59 -1.28 -10.41
N TYR A 313 16.83 -1.40 -9.33
CA TYR A 313 17.38 -1.73 -8.03
C TYR A 313 17.90 -3.16 -8.04
N VAL A 314 19.19 -3.33 -7.77
CA VAL A 314 19.85 -4.62 -7.66
C VAL A 314 20.56 -4.70 -6.33
N SER A 315 20.16 -5.63 -5.49
CA SER A 315 20.90 -5.93 -4.27
C SER A 315 22.22 -6.62 -4.61
N ALA A 316 23.33 -6.03 -4.20
CA ALA A 316 24.68 -6.61 -4.37
C ALA A 316 25.04 -7.62 -3.26
N HIS A 317 24.12 -7.97 -2.37
CA HIS A 317 24.38 -8.86 -1.23
C HIS A 317 24.35 -10.32 -1.65
N SER A 318 25.36 -11.09 -1.24
CA SER A 318 25.39 -12.56 -1.36
C SER A 318 24.50 -13.18 -0.28
N GLY A 319 23.92 -14.35 -0.57
CA GLY A 319 23.12 -15.12 0.39
C GLY A 319 21.66 -14.65 0.52
N VAL A 320 21.16 -13.88 -0.45
CA VAL A 320 19.77 -13.40 -0.55
C VAL A 320 19.04 -14.03 -1.74
N GLU A 321 19.60 -15.07 -2.33
CA GLU A 321 18.99 -15.83 -3.42
C GLU A 321 17.61 -16.32 -3.00
N GLY A 322 16.65 -16.22 -3.91
CA GLY A 322 15.24 -16.55 -3.68
C GLY A 322 14.35 -15.35 -3.38
N TYR A 323 14.87 -14.26 -2.82
CA TYR A 323 14.10 -13.03 -2.59
C TYR A 323 14.23 -11.98 -3.70
N ALA A 324 15.30 -12.04 -4.52
CA ALA A 324 15.58 -11.01 -5.52
C ALA A 324 14.46 -10.85 -6.56
N LEU A 325 13.78 -11.94 -6.94
CA LEU A 325 12.68 -11.88 -7.89
C LEU A 325 11.52 -11.05 -7.35
N THR A 326 11.05 -11.35 -6.15
CA THR A 326 9.94 -10.63 -5.51
C THR A 326 10.32 -9.22 -5.07
N GLY A 327 11.58 -9.01 -4.69
CA GLY A 327 12.12 -7.70 -4.33
C GLY A 327 12.18 -6.73 -5.51
N ALA A 328 12.46 -7.19 -6.73
CA ALA A 328 12.64 -6.36 -7.91
C ALA A 328 11.40 -6.28 -8.82
N SER A 329 10.42 -7.18 -8.68
CA SER A 329 9.23 -7.21 -9.54
C SER A 329 8.27 -6.08 -9.21
N THR A 330 7.94 -5.26 -10.21
CA THR A 330 6.96 -4.17 -10.08
C THR A 330 5.57 -4.66 -9.70
N SER A 331 5.13 -5.82 -10.23
CA SER A 331 3.85 -6.44 -9.88
C SER A 331 3.69 -6.75 -8.38
N VAL A 332 4.81 -6.93 -7.67
CA VAL A 332 4.80 -7.21 -6.23
C VAL A 332 4.52 -5.94 -5.40
N ALA A 333 4.64 -4.74 -5.96
CA ALA A 333 4.38 -3.51 -5.22
C ALA A 333 2.95 -3.46 -4.65
N SER A 334 1.91 -3.64 -5.48
CA SER A 334 0.52 -3.73 -5.01
C SER A 334 0.25 -5.03 -4.25
N GLY A 335 0.78 -6.15 -4.74
CA GLY A 335 0.61 -7.47 -4.12
C GLY A 335 1.22 -7.57 -2.71
N ARG A 336 2.35 -6.91 -2.46
CA ARG A 336 2.98 -6.89 -1.13
C ARG A 336 2.15 -6.08 -0.12
N VAL A 337 1.62 -4.94 -0.52
CA VAL A 337 0.69 -4.17 0.33
C VAL A 337 -0.52 -5.01 0.69
N ALA A 338 -1.15 -5.65 -0.31
CA ALA A 338 -2.28 -6.54 -0.07
C ALA A 338 -1.91 -7.73 0.84
N TYR A 339 -0.75 -8.36 0.63
CA TYR A 339 -0.26 -9.49 1.43
C TYR A 339 -0.02 -9.09 2.89
N VAL A 340 0.71 -7.99 3.12
CA VAL A 340 1.08 -7.55 4.48
C VAL A 340 -0.14 -7.11 5.29
N LEU A 341 -1.13 -6.47 4.64
CA LEU A 341 -2.36 -6.00 5.29
C LEU A 341 -3.50 -7.02 5.23
N GLY A 342 -3.29 -8.22 4.65
CA GLY A 342 -4.32 -9.26 4.53
C GLY A 342 -5.49 -8.89 3.62
N LEU A 343 -5.32 -7.98 2.66
CA LEU A 343 -6.39 -7.48 1.80
C LEU A 343 -6.73 -8.47 0.69
N GLN A 344 -8.02 -8.65 0.38
CA GLN A 344 -8.51 -9.63 -0.60
C GLN A 344 -9.12 -9.01 -1.86
N GLY A 345 -9.19 -7.67 -1.95
CA GLY A 345 -9.62 -6.99 -3.16
C GLY A 345 -8.57 -7.04 -4.30
N PRO A 346 -8.87 -6.48 -5.47
CA PRO A 346 -7.94 -6.43 -6.59
C PRO A 346 -6.62 -5.74 -6.23
N ALA A 347 -5.48 -6.37 -6.52
CA ALA A 347 -4.15 -5.78 -6.35
C ALA A 347 -3.50 -5.59 -7.74
N ILE A 348 -3.47 -4.36 -8.22
CA ILE A 348 -3.07 -4.01 -9.58
C ILE A 348 -1.91 -3.02 -9.55
N THR A 349 -0.84 -3.35 -10.25
CA THR A 349 0.26 -2.44 -10.53
C THR A 349 0.20 -2.00 -11.98
N VAL A 350 0.32 -0.69 -12.23
CA VAL A 350 0.29 -0.11 -13.57
C VAL A 350 1.53 0.74 -13.83
N ASP A 351 2.02 0.71 -15.07
CA ASP A 351 3.05 1.60 -15.58
C ASP A 351 2.55 2.28 -16.86
N THR A 352 2.19 3.53 -16.73
CA THR A 352 1.85 4.43 -17.83
C THR A 352 2.73 5.67 -17.77
N ALA A 353 3.95 5.52 -17.25
CA ALA A 353 4.92 6.58 -16.98
C ALA A 353 4.32 7.68 -16.06
N CYS A 354 4.42 8.95 -16.43
CA CYS A 354 4.04 10.08 -15.58
C CYS A 354 2.54 10.12 -15.21
N SER A 355 1.67 9.42 -15.93
CA SER A 355 0.23 9.35 -15.64
C SER A 355 -0.15 8.20 -14.70
N SER A 356 0.79 7.33 -14.31
CA SER A 356 0.51 6.06 -13.63
C SER A 356 -0.35 6.19 -12.39
N SER A 357 -0.07 7.13 -11.49
CA SER A 357 -0.86 7.29 -10.25
C SER A 357 -2.29 7.80 -10.51
N LEU A 358 -2.51 8.65 -11.53
CA LEU A 358 -3.88 9.05 -11.91
C LEU A 358 -4.63 7.92 -12.61
N VAL A 359 -3.95 7.11 -13.42
CA VAL A 359 -4.52 5.89 -14.01
C VAL A 359 -4.88 4.89 -12.92
N ALA A 360 -4.01 4.67 -11.94
CA ALA A 360 -4.29 3.84 -10.78
C ALA A 360 -5.51 4.34 -9.99
N THR A 361 -5.61 5.66 -9.77
CA THR A 361 -6.76 6.30 -9.12
C THR A 361 -8.05 6.12 -9.93
N HIS A 362 -7.98 6.26 -11.26
CA HIS A 362 -9.11 6.01 -12.16
C HIS A 362 -9.61 4.56 -12.07
N LEU A 363 -8.70 3.58 -12.10
CA LEU A 363 -9.03 2.16 -11.97
C LEU A 363 -9.66 1.85 -10.59
N ALA A 364 -9.12 2.44 -9.52
CA ALA A 364 -9.68 2.33 -8.17
C ALA A 364 -11.11 2.87 -8.11
N CYS A 365 -11.39 4.04 -8.69
CA CYS A 365 -12.74 4.59 -8.77
C CYS A 365 -13.69 3.66 -9.54
N GLN A 366 -13.23 3.05 -10.64
CA GLN A 366 -14.03 2.07 -11.39
C GLN A 366 -14.31 0.82 -10.56
N SER A 367 -13.30 0.26 -9.87
CA SER A 367 -13.45 -0.91 -9.01
C SER A 367 -14.46 -0.68 -7.88
N LEU A 368 -14.44 0.52 -7.25
CA LEU A 368 -15.40 0.92 -6.23
C LEU A 368 -16.84 1.02 -6.79
N ARG A 369 -17.01 1.64 -7.98
CA ARG A 369 -18.31 1.80 -8.64
C ARG A 369 -18.89 0.47 -9.11
N ASN A 370 -18.05 -0.43 -9.59
CA ASN A 370 -18.43 -1.78 -9.99
C ASN A 370 -18.66 -2.70 -8.80
N GLY A 371 -18.31 -2.28 -7.57
CA GLY A 371 -18.42 -3.09 -6.36
C GLY A 371 -17.40 -4.22 -6.25
N GLU A 372 -16.35 -4.19 -7.07
CA GLU A 372 -15.20 -5.10 -6.96
C GLU A 372 -14.37 -4.81 -5.70
N SER A 373 -14.41 -3.57 -5.22
CA SER A 373 -13.82 -3.16 -3.95
C SER A 373 -14.84 -2.38 -3.12
N SER A 374 -14.70 -2.47 -1.79
CA SER A 374 -15.45 -1.64 -0.84
C SER A 374 -14.65 -0.41 -0.40
N LEU A 375 -13.33 -0.55 -0.32
CA LEU A 375 -12.32 0.47 -0.03
C LEU A 375 -11.18 0.29 -1.03
N ALA A 376 -10.43 1.34 -1.37
CA ALA A 376 -9.28 1.22 -2.26
C ALA A 376 -8.11 2.11 -1.84
N LEU A 377 -6.90 1.57 -1.87
CA LEU A 377 -5.65 2.31 -1.83
C LEU A 377 -5.23 2.61 -3.27
N ALA A 378 -5.04 3.88 -3.62
CA ALA A 378 -4.69 4.30 -4.96
C ALA A 378 -3.57 5.35 -4.94
N GLY A 379 -2.54 5.16 -5.76
CA GLY A 379 -1.44 6.11 -5.78
C GLY A 379 -0.29 5.67 -6.66
N GLY A 380 0.91 6.15 -6.36
CA GLY A 380 2.11 5.76 -7.09
C GLY A 380 3.38 6.09 -6.34
N ALA A 381 4.48 5.48 -6.79
CA ALA A 381 5.80 5.69 -6.24
C ALA A 381 6.88 5.70 -7.32
N THR A 382 7.91 6.46 -7.07
CA THR A 382 9.20 6.40 -7.76
C THR A 382 10.29 6.69 -6.75
N ILE A 383 11.27 5.81 -6.61
CA ILE A 383 12.52 6.07 -5.89
C ILE A 383 13.66 5.73 -6.84
N MET A 384 14.47 6.72 -7.18
CA MET A 384 15.56 6.56 -8.13
C MET A 384 16.77 5.88 -7.48
N ALA A 385 16.81 4.55 -7.58
CA ALA A 385 17.93 3.77 -7.04
C ALA A 385 19.24 4.02 -7.79
N THR A 386 19.17 4.38 -9.07
CA THR A 386 20.32 4.67 -9.94
C THR A 386 20.18 6.04 -10.62
N PRO A 387 21.26 6.67 -11.09
CA PRO A 387 21.21 7.95 -11.79
C PRO A 387 20.75 7.82 -13.26
N THR A 388 20.40 6.63 -13.72
CA THR A 388 20.04 6.35 -15.12
C THR A 388 18.99 7.31 -15.67
N PRO A 389 17.89 7.69 -14.97
CA PRO A 389 16.93 8.65 -15.49
C PRO A 389 17.55 10.02 -15.84
N PHE A 390 18.51 10.48 -15.06
CA PHE A 390 19.21 11.74 -15.34
C PHE A 390 20.11 11.64 -16.56
N ILE A 391 20.83 10.52 -16.73
CA ILE A 391 21.73 10.30 -17.89
C ILE A 391 20.94 10.22 -19.19
N GLU A 392 19.92 9.37 -19.21
CA GLU A 392 19.11 9.12 -20.40
C GLU A 392 18.33 10.37 -20.83
N PHE A 393 17.74 11.09 -19.87
CA PHE A 393 16.95 12.26 -20.17
C PHE A 393 17.81 13.50 -20.52
N ALA A 394 19.02 13.58 -19.93
CA ALA A 394 20.03 14.56 -20.37
C ALA A 394 20.40 14.34 -21.84
N ARG A 395 20.57 13.08 -22.26
CA ARG A 395 20.87 12.73 -23.65
C ARG A 395 19.77 13.13 -24.63
N GLN A 396 18.52 13.14 -24.17
CA GLN A 396 17.36 13.61 -24.93
C GLN A 396 17.18 15.13 -24.87
N ARG A 397 18.02 15.87 -24.17
CA ARG A 397 17.90 17.34 -23.96
C ARG A 397 16.60 17.73 -23.25
N GLY A 398 16.05 16.84 -22.41
CA GLY A 398 14.79 17.05 -21.74
C GLY A 398 14.88 17.65 -20.34
N LEU A 399 16.09 17.75 -19.75
CA LEU A 399 16.29 18.29 -18.42
C LEU A 399 16.53 19.80 -18.40
N ALA A 400 16.07 20.47 -17.37
CA ALA A 400 16.50 21.82 -17.01
C ALA A 400 17.91 21.75 -16.39
N ALA A 401 18.82 22.64 -16.80
CA ALA A 401 20.19 22.64 -16.28
C ALA A 401 20.25 22.92 -14.77
N ASP A 402 19.33 23.74 -14.26
CA ASP A 402 19.16 24.06 -12.84
C ASP A 402 18.28 23.06 -12.08
N GLY A 403 17.76 22.01 -12.77
CA GLY A 403 16.93 20.96 -12.21
C GLY A 403 15.51 21.38 -11.81
N ARG A 404 14.99 22.52 -12.27
CA ARG A 404 13.71 23.08 -11.87
C ARG A 404 12.68 23.02 -12.97
N CYS A 405 11.44 22.68 -12.63
CA CYS A 405 10.31 22.76 -13.54
C CYS A 405 9.77 24.20 -13.55
N LYS A 406 10.11 24.96 -14.59
CA LYS A 406 9.64 26.34 -14.81
C LYS A 406 8.33 26.30 -15.62
N ALA A 407 7.27 25.77 -15.01
CA ALA A 407 6.00 25.47 -15.69
C ALA A 407 5.37 26.73 -16.32
N PHE A 408 5.12 26.68 -17.64
CA PHE A 408 4.51 27.74 -18.45
C PHE A 408 5.28 29.07 -18.48
N ALA A 409 6.52 29.10 -18.02
CA ALA A 409 7.37 30.28 -18.00
C ALA A 409 8.10 30.52 -19.32
N ALA A 410 8.48 31.76 -19.58
CA ALA A 410 9.33 32.10 -20.74
C ALA A 410 10.72 31.44 -20.63
N ALA A 411 11.22 31.24 -19.40
CA ALA A 411 12.46 30.57 -19.10
C ALA A 411 12.38 29.02 -19.08
N ALA A 412 11.26 28.43 -19.47
CA ALA A 412 11.09 26.98 -19.54
C ALA A 412 12.11 26.34 -20.49
N ASP A 413 12.98 25.46 -19.99
CA ASP A 413 14.12 24.87 -20.71
C ASP A 413 14.25 23.36 -20.52
N GLY A 414 13.36 22.75 -19.75
CA GLY A 414 13.34 21.32 -19.47
C GLY A 414 12.68 20.98 -18.14
N THR A 415 12.60 19.69 -17.83
CA THR A 415 12.05 19.20 -16.57
C THR A 415 13.14 19.03 -15.50
N GLY A 416 12.75 19.11 -14.24
CA GLY A 416 13.54 18.70 -13.09
C GLY A 416 13.01 17.39 -12.53
N TRP A 417 13.81 16.32 -12.52
CA TRP A 417 13.38 15.06 -11.93
C TRP A 417 13.22 15.14 -10.42
N GLY A 418 12.13 14.58 -9.93
CA GLY A 418 11.90 14.29 -8.52
C GLY A 418 11.53 12.82 -8.33
N GLU A 419 11.43 12.41 -7.09
CA GLU A 419 11.00 11.09 -6.66
C GLU A 419 10.00 11.21 -5.50
N GLY A 420 9.41 10.12 -5.07
CA GLY A 420 8.51 10.08 -3.93
C GLY A 420 7.42 9.03 -4.05
N ALA A 421 6.56 8.99 -3.06
CA ALA A 421 5.36 8.18 -3.03
C ALA A 421 4.17 9.01 -2.54
N ALA A 422 3.00 8.76 -3.10
CA ALA A 422 1.74 9.38 -2.67
C ALA A 422 0.60 8.38 -2.84
N VAL A 423 -0.21 8.21 -1.81
CA VAL A 423 -1.32 7.25 -1.75
C VAL A 423 -2.56 7.94 -1.17
N LEU A 424 -3.70 7.61 -1.75
CA LEU A 424 -5.04 8.04 -1.33
C LEU A 424 -5.84 6.82 -0.89
N VAL A 425 -6.68 6.99 0.11
CA VAL A 425 -7.71 6.03 0.51
C VAL A 425 -9.03 6.48 -0.07
N LEU A 426 -9.64 5.63 -0.89
CA LEU A 426 -10.84 5.92 -1.65
C LEU A 426 -11.99 5.02 -1.21
N GLU A 427 -13.18 5.60 -1.14
CA GLU A 427 -14.40 4.90 -0.78
C GLU A 427 -15.60 5.53 -1.52
N ARG A 428 -16.67 4.77 -1.80
CA ARG A 428 -17.89 5.41 -2.28
C ARG A 428 -18.39 6.43 -1.25
N LEU A 429 -18.82 7.60 -1.69
CA LEU A 429 -19.26 8.67 -0.79
C LEU A 429 -20.36 8.23 0.18
N SER A 430 -21.30 7.38 -0.29
CA SER A 430 -22.36 6.80 0.54
C SER A 430 -21.81 5.91 1.66
N ASP A 431 -20.77 5.15 1.35
CA ASP A 431 -20.12 4.23 2.30
C ASP A 431 -19.28 5.01 3.30
N ALA A 432 -18.49 6.00 2.84
CA ALA A 432 -17.72 6.89 3.69
C ALA A 432 -18.59 7.57 4.76
N ARG A 433 -19.75 8.11 4.34
CA ARG A 433 -20.71 8.70 5.28
C ARG A 433 -21.28 7.68 6.26
N ARG A 434 -21.68 6.50 5.78
CA ARG A 434 -22.20 5.42 6.63
C ARG A 434 -21.16 4.96 7.66
N ASN A 435 -19.91 4.83 7.23
CA ASN A 435 -18.78 4.40 8.06
C ASN A 435 -18.21 5.54 8.92
N ARG A 436 -18.68 6.77 8.73
CA ARG A 436 -18.20 7.99 9.42
C ARG A 436 -16.72 8.27 9.17
N HIS A 437 -16.21 7.89 7.99
CA HIS A 437 -14.87 8.27 7.59
C HIS A 437 -14.86 9.76 7.15
N PRO A 438 -13.75 10.48 7.40
CA PRO A 438 -13.64 11.88 6.97
C PRO A 438 -13.70 11.97 5.46
N VAL A 439 -14.49 12.87 4.91
CA VAL A 439 -14.53 13.13 3.46
C VAL A 439 -13.69 14.38 3.18
N LEU A 440 -12.47 14.17 2.68
CA LEU A 440 -11.50 15.24 2.41
C LEU A 440 -11.80 15.94 1.07
N ALA A 441 -12.24 15.18 0.09
CA ALA A 441 -12.65 15.64 -1.23
C ALA A 441 -13.48 14.54 -1.93
N VAL A 442 -14.09 14.88 -3.06
CA VAL A 442 -14.81 13.92 -3.91
C VAL A 442 -14.21 13.93 -5.30
N ILE A 443 -13.82 12.76 -5.80
CA ILE A 443 -13.48 12.55 -7.21
C ILE A 443 -14.80 12.43 -7.98
N ALA A 444 -15.20 13.54 -8.60
CA ALA A 444 -16.46 13.63 -9.33
C ALA A 444 -16.39 12.90 -10.66
N GLY A 445 -15.26 12.99 -11.38
CA GLY A 445 -15.07 12.35 -12.66
C GLY A 445 -13.61 12.12 -12.99
N SER A 446 -13.35 11.19 -13.88
CA SER A 446 -12.01 10.88 -14.37
C SER A 446 -12.07 10.29 -15.77
N ALA A 447 -11.03 10.50 -16.57
CA ALA A 447 -10.87 9.90 -17.87
C ALA A 447 -9.42 9.57 -18.18
N VAL A 448 -9.23 8.56 -19.01
CA VAL A 448 -7.94 8.11 -19.53
C VAL A 448 -8.07 7.93 -21.05
N ASN A 449 -7.07 8.36 -21.80
CA ASN A 449 -6.98 8.07 -23.23
C ASN A 449 -5.52 7.94 -23.70
N GLN A 450 -5.32 7.80 -25.00
CA GLN A 450 -4.02 7.66 -25.63
C GLN A 450 -3.87 8.70 -26.75
N ASP A 451 -2.64 9.20 -26.93
CA ASP A 451 -2.26 10.15 -27.99
C ASP A 451 -2.46 9.57 -29.40
N GLY A 452 -2.36 8.26 -29.55
CA GLY A 452 -2.39 7.58 -30.84
C GLY A 452 -1.15 7.87 -31.68
N ALA A 453 -1.29 7.94 -32.99
CA ALA A 453 -0.20 8.28 -33.89
C ALA A 453 0.08 9.80 -33.88
N SER A 454 0.82 10.24 -32.82
CA SER A 454 1.33 11.61 -32.71
C SER A 454 2.56 11.83 -33.60
N ASN A 455 3.20 12.99 -33.51
CA ASN A 455 4.42 13.30 -34.29
C ASN A 455 5.66 12.50 -33.87
N GLY A 456 5.57 11.65 -32.85
CA GLY A 456 6.59 10.77 -32.34
C GLY A 456 6.09 10.05 -31.08
N LEU A 457 6.70 8.92 -30.73
CA LEU A 457 6.25 8.08 -29.59
C LEU A 457 6.11 8.87 -28.28
N SER A 458 7.02 9.79 -28.02
CA SER A 458 7.05 10.62 -26.81
C SER A 458 6.55 12.06 -27.02
N ALA A 459 6.01 12.38 -28.20
CA ALA A 459 5.52 13.72 -28.51
C ALA A 459 4.07 13.88 -28.05
N PRO A 460 3.75 14.90 -27.20
CA PRO A 460 2.39 15.13 -26.73
C PRO A 460 1.41 15.44 -27.88
N ASN A 461 0.14 15.11 -27.67
CA ASN A 461 -0.94 15.33 -28.64
C ASN A 461 -2.04 16.23 -28.05
N GLY A 462 -2.06 17.54 -28.41
CA GLY A 462 -3.04 18.49 -27.90
C GLY A 462 -4.49 18.07 -28.11
N PRO A 463 -4.93 17.63 -29.31
CA PRO A 463 -6.27 17.07 -29.50
C PRO A 463 -6.62 15.88 -28.59
N ALA A 464 -5.66 15.01 -28.22
CA ALA A 464 -5.90 13.93 -27.29
C ALA A 464 -6.10 14.46 -25.87
N GLN A 465 -5.29 15.46 -25.47
CA GLN A 465 -5.45 16.13 -24.18
C GLN A 465 -6.82 16.83 -24.07
N GLN A 466 -7.28 17.53 -25.13
CA GLN A 466 -8.62 18.12 -25.16
C GLN A 466 -9.72 17.06 -24.96
N ARG A 467 -9.60 15.90 -25.63
CA ARG A 467 -10.59 14.82 -25.48
C ARG A 467 -10.64 14.24 -24.08
N VAL A 468 -9.49 14.01 -23.43
CA VAL A 468 -9.48 13.46 -22.07
C VAL A 468 -10.03 14.44 -21.04
N ILE A 469 -9.75 15.74 -21.21
CA ILE A 469 -10.29 16.83 -20.39
C ILE A 469 -11.83 16.87 -20.52
N ALA A 470 -12.33 16.96 -21.74
CA ALA A 470 -13.78 17.01 -21.98
C ALA A 470 -14.51 15.76 -21.48
N GLN A 471 -13.89 14.58 -21.63
CA GLN A 471 -14.48 13.33 -21.15
C GLN A 471 -14.50 13.27 -19.62
N ALA A 472 -13.48 13.75 -18.93
CA ALA A 472 -13.45 13.77 -17.46
C ALA A 472 -14.53 14.71 -16.90
N ALA A 473 -14.73 15.89 -17.50
CA ALA A 473 -15.80 16.81 -17.13
C ALA A 473 -17.19 16.20 -17.39
N ALA A 474 -17.36 15.55 -18.55
CA ALA A 474 -18.61 14.84 -18.86
C ALA A 474 -18.90 13.71 -17.86
N ASN A 475 -17.88 12.92 -17.48
CA ASN A 475 -18.02 11.87 -16.48
C ASN A 475 -18.29 12.42 -15.07
N ALA A 476 -17.87 13.67 -14.80
CA ALA A 476 -18.20 14.40 -13.56
C ALA A 476 -19.61 15.02 -13.59
N GLY A 477 -20.27 15.05 -14.74
CA GLY A 477 -21.56 15.71 -14.90
C GLY A 477 -21.53 17.23 -14.76
N ILE A 478 -20.36 17.87 -15.02
CA ILE A 478 -20.19 19.33 -14.88
C ILE A 478 -19.87 20.00 -16.22
N ALA A 479 -20.20 21.27 -16.32
CA ALA A 479 -19.77 22.10 -17.44
C ALA A 479 -18.28 22.49 -17.30
N LEU A 480 -17.61 22.75 -18.42
CA LEU A 480 -16.17 23.06 -18.43
C LEU A 480 -15.85 24.35 -17.67
N ASP A 481 -16.75 25.33 -17.66
CA ASP A 481 -16.60 26.61 -16.94
C ASP A 481 -16.74 26.48 -15.40
N GLN A 482 -17.20 25.33 -14.91
CA GLN A 482 -17.31 25.05 -13.47
C GLN A 482 -16.00 24.54 -12.82
N VAL A 483 -14.93 24.35 -13.61
CA VAL A 483 -13.60 24.04 -13.06
C VAL A 483 -12.86 25.32 -12.75
N ASP A 484 -12.51 25.58 -11.49
CA ASP A 484 -11.89 26.83 -11.03
C ASP A 484 -10.39 26.85 -11.30
N VAL A 485 -9.72 25.70 -11.12
CA VAL A 485 -8.26 25.58 -11.19
C VAL A 485 -7.83 24.24 -11.80
N VAL A 486 -6.71 24.26 -12.50
CA VAL A 486 -6.03 23.03 -12.97
C VAL A 486 -4.65 22.95 -12.35
N GLU A 487 -4.40 21.84 -11.66
CA GLU A 487 -3.06 21.33 -11.39
C GLU A 487 -2.57 20.65 -12.67
N ALA A 488 -1.72 21.33 -13.39
CA ALA A 488 -1.27 20.91 -14.70
C ALA A 488 -0.20 19.82 -14.64
N HIS A 489 0.01 19.15 -15.74
CA HIS A 489 1.20 18.35 -15.94
C HIS A 489 2.46 19.23 -15.85
N GLY A 490 2.50 20.38 -16.52
CA GLY A 490 3.39 21.51 -16.27
C GLY A 490 4.84 21.15 -15.97
N THR A 491 5.52 20.44 -16.89
CA THR A 491 6.88 19.94 -16.67
C THR A 491 7.99 20.95 -16.94
N GLY A 492 7.66 22.16 -17.42
CA GLY A 492 8.64 23.20 -17.76
C GLY A 492 9.37 22.96 -19.09
N THR A 493 8.78 22.15 -19.98
CA THR A 493 9.40 21.85 -21.28
C THR A 493 8.93 22.81 -22.37
N THR A 494 9.85 23.20 -23.26
CA THR A 494 9.59 24.15 -24.34
C THR A 494 8.54 23.67 -25.35
N LEU A 495 8.29 22.35 -25.44
CA LEU A 495 7.30 21.75 -26.34
C LEU A 495 6.02 21.37 -25.59
N GLY A 496 6.13 20.72 -24.42
CA GLY A 496 5.00 20.16 -23.69
C GLY A 496 4.06 21.22 -23.14
N ASP A 497 4.60 22.22 -22.47
CA ASP A 497 3.83 23.27 -21.83
C ASP A 497 2.93 24.06 -22.80
N PRO A 498 3.41 24.49 -24.01
CA PRO A 498 2.55 25.14 -24.99
C PRO A 498 1.42 24.24 -25.51
N ILE A 499 1.67 22.93 -25.70
CA ILE A 499 0.65 21.99 -26.15
C ILE A 499 -0.42 21.81 -25.07
N GLU A 500 0.00 21.64 -23.82
CA GLU A 500 -0.93 21.51 -22.69
C GLU A 500 -1.74 22.78 -22.47
N ALA A 501 -1.10 23.95 -22.42
CA ALA A 501 -1.79 25.22 -22.26
C ALA A 501 -2.80 25.46 -23.41
N GLY A 502 -2.41 25.15 -24.64
CA GLY A 502 -3.31 25.23 -25.80
C GLY A 502 -4.54 24.30 -25.65
N ALA A 503 -4.37 23.11 -25.10
CA ALA A 503 -5.48 22.19 -24.85
C ALA A 503 -6.39 22.70 -23.72
N LEU A 504 -5.84 23.26 -22.65
CA LEU A 504 -6.60 23.84 -21.52
C LEU A 504 -7.36 25.12 -21.97
N ILE A 505 -6.72 25.98 -22.75
CA ILE A 505 -7.35 27.15 -23.33
C ILE A 505 -8.52 26.76 -24.24
N ALA A 506 -8.32 25.78 -25.10
CA ALA A 506 -9.35 25.31 -26.04
C ALA A 506 -10.53 24.58 -25.37
N THR A 507 -10.38 24.12 -24.16
CA THR A 507 -11.41 23.41 -23.37
C THR A 507 -11.96 24.30 -22.28
N TYR A 508 -11.24 24.47 -21.19
CA TYR A 508 -11.68 25.24 -20.03
C TYR A 508 -11.66 26.76 -20.21
N GLY A 509 -10.76 27.28 -21.05
CA GLY A 509 -10.58 28.71 -21.27
C GLY A 509 -11.60 29.35 -22.21
N THR A 510 -12.28 28.56 -23.09
CA THR A 510 -13.28 29.07 -24.02
C THR A 510 -14.62 29.30 -23.35
N HIS A 511 -15.35 30.38 -23.79
CA HIS A 511 -16.69 30.71 -23.28
C HIS A 511 -16.77 31.01 -21.78
N ARG A 512 -15.65 31.35 -21.17
CA ARG A 512 -15.53 31.65 -19.75
C ARG A 512 -15.63 33.15 -19.47
N ASP A 513 -16.28 33.49 -18.35
CA ASP A 513 -16.35 34.89 -17.91
C ASP A 513 -14.91 35.38 -17.57
N PRO A 514 -14.49 36.53 -18.12
CA PRO A 514 -13.20 37.13 -17.83
C PRO A 514 -12.98 37.45 -16.33
N GLU A 515 -14.03 37.67 -15.58
CA GLU A 515 -13.94 37.90 -14.12
C GLU A 515 -13.71 36.59 -13.32
N HIS A 516 -13.94 35.42 -13.95
CA HIS A 516 -13.75 34.11 -13.37
C HIS A 516 -12.80 33.26 -14.22
N PRO A 517 -11.51 33.61 -14.34
CA PRO A 517 -10.55 32.89 -15.16
C PRO A 517 -10.32 31.47 -14.65
N LEU A 518 -9.90 30.58 -15.55
CA LEU A 518 -9.29 29.32 -15.12
C LEU A 518 -7.93 29.62 -14.51
N TRP A 519 -7.73 29.20 -13.27
CA TRP A 519 -6.42 29.28 -12.63
C TRP A 519 -5.56 28.07 -13.04
N LEU A 520 -4.28 28.31 -13.31
CA LEU A 520 -3.35 27.28 -13.80
C LEU A 520 -2.07 27.28 -12.96
N GLY A 521 -1.71 26.12 -12.42
CA GLY A 521 -0.48 25.94 -11.66
C GLY A 521 0.08 24.54 -11.73
N SER A 522 1.26 24.33 -11.13
CA SER A 522 1.91 23.03 -11.04
C SER A 522 2.79 22.89 -9.79
N VAL A 523 2.57 21.85 -9.00
CA VAL A 523 3.39 21.50 -7.83
C VAL A 523 4.82 21.16 -8.18
N LYS A 524 5.07 20.80 -9.44
CA LYS A 524 6.41 20.43 -9.92
C LYS A 524 7.41 21.57 -9.81
N SER A 525 6.93 22.82 -9.78
CA SER A 525 7.78 23.97 -9.50
C SER A 525 8.40 23.95 -8.10
N ASN A 526 7.76 23.27 -7.14
CA ASN A 526 8.24 23.14 -5.77
C ASN A 526 9.09 21.89 -5.55
N ILE A 527 8.62 20.71 -6.05
CA ILE A 527 9.18 19.39 -5.70
C ILE A 527 9.81 18.63 -6.86
N GLY A 528 9.84 19.22 -8.06
CA GLY A 528 10.23 18.53 -9.28
C GLY A 528 9.18 17.55 -9.79
N HIS A 529 9.49 16.85 -10.87
CA HIS A 529 8.60 15.86 -11.47
C HIS A 529 8.80 14.48 -10.83
N THR A 530 7.93 14.10 -9.92
CA THR A 530 8.00 12.84 -9.15
C THR A 530 7.54 11.60 -9.94
N GLN A 531 7.61 11.67 -11.27
CA GLN A 531 7.40 10.56 -12.21
C GLN A 531 6.06 9.83 -11.97
N HIS A 532 6.08 8.53 -11.59
CA HIS A 532 4.85 7.75 -11.38
C HIS A 532 3.98 8.28 -10.21
N ALA A 533 4.57 8.96 -9.23
CA ALA A 533 3.85 9.57 -8.12
C ALA A 533 3.27 10.96 -8.43
N ALA A 534 3.65 11.57 -9.57
CA ALA A 534 3.40 12.99 -9.84
C ALA A 534 1.91 13.37 -9.83
N GLY A 535 1.06 12.54 -10.41
CA GLY A 535 -0.38 12.79 -10.44
C GLY A 535 -1.02 12.76 -9.06
N ALA A 536 -0.65 11.79 -8.22
CA ALA A 536 -1.15 11.69 -6.85
C ALA A 536 -0.64 12.85 -5.97
N ALA A 537 0.63 13.27 -6.14
CA ALA A 537 1.16 14.45 -5.46
C ALA A 537 0.38 15.73 -5.82
N GLY A 538 0.10 15.93 -7.11
CA GLY A 538 -0.76 17.03 -7.57
C GLY A 538 -2.19 16.97 -7.03
N LEU A 539 -2.75 15.76 -6.93
CA LEU A 539 -4.09 15.56 -6.37
C LEU A 539 -4.12 15.88 -4.87
N ILE A 540 -3.12 15.46 -4.08
CA ILE A 540 -2.99 15.83 -2.67
C ILE A 540 -2.88 17.36 -2.52
N LYS A 541 -2.07 18.04 -3.36
CA LYS A 541 -2.01 19.51 -3.36
C LYS A 541 -3.38 20.14 -3.58
N MET A 542 -4.16 19.65 -4.55
CA MET A 542 -5.48 20.22 -4.84
C MET A 542 -6.49 19.93 -3.74
N ILE A 543 -6.46 18.77 -3.11
CA ILE A 543 -7.29 18.45 -1.95
C ILE A 543 -6.98 19.42 -0.79
N GLN A 544 -5.71 19.67 -0.52
CA GLN A 544 -5.32 20.66 0.50
C GLN A 544 -5.77 22.08 0.13
N ALA A 545 -5.62 22.47 -1.14
CA ALA A 545 -6.08 23.78 -1.62
C ALA A 545 -7.60 23.96 -1.48
N LEU A 546 -8.40 22.91 -1.75
CA LEU A 546 -9.84 22.87 -1.52
C LEU A 546 -10.19 23.09 -0.04
N ASN A 547 -9.48 22.40 0.86
CA ASN A 547 -9.72 22.45 2.30
C ASN A 547 -9.33 23.79 2.90
N HIS A 548 -8.19 24.37 2.48
CA HIS A 548 -7.72 25.68 2.94
C HIS A 548 -8.34 26.86 2.21
N ALA A 549 -9.09 26.62 1.13
CA ALA A 549 -9.69 27.64 0.28
C ALA A 549 -8.65 28.67 -0.25
N VAL A 550 -7.46 28.18 -0.60
CA VAL A 550 -6.35 28.97 -1.15
C VAL A 550 -5.72 28.22 -2.31
N LEU A 551 -5.42 28.93 -3.38
CA LEU A 551 -4.67 28.47 -4.55
C LEU A 551 -3.20 28.89 -4.36
N PRO A 552 -2.27 27.95 -4.12
CA PRO A 552 -0.86 28.31 -3.89
C PRO A 552 -0.15 28.69 -5.20
N ALA A 553 0.87 29.53 -5.08
CA ALA A 553 1.66 30.00 -6.21
C ALA A 553 2.44 28.87 -6.89
N THR A 554 2.61 28.99 -8.20
CA THR A 554 3.56 28.22 -8.99
C THR A 554 4.88 28.99 -9.08
N LEU A 555 5.99 28.36 -8.71
CA LEU A 555 7.29 29.00 -8.66
C LEU A 555 7.94 29.13 -10.05
N HIS A 556 9.00 29.94 -10.12
CA HIS A 556 9.88 30.09 -11.28
C HIS A 556 9.20 30.65 -12.56
N ILE A 557 8.08 31.34 -12.41
CA ILE A 557 7.44 32.06 -13.54
C ILE A 557 8.01 33.49 -13.56
N ASP A 558 8.99 33.71 -14.39
CA ASP A 558 9.57 35.02 -14.66
C ASP A 558 8.60 35.88 -15.51
N GLN A 559 8.13 35.30 -16.59
CA GLN A 559 7.12 35.82 -17.50
C GLN A 559 6.35 34.64 -18.10
N PRO A 560 5.07 34.82 -18.47
CA PRO A 560 4.34 33.81 -19.22
C PRO A 560 5.04 33.43 -20.51
N SER A 561 5.05 32.15 -20.87
CA SER A 561 5.70 31.66 -22.08
C SER A 561 5.18 32.39 -23.33
N PRO A 562 6.06 32.95 -24.18
CA PRO A 562 5.68 33.61 -25.44
C PRO A 562 5.22 32.60 -26.51
N HIS A 563 5.40 31.31 -26.29
CA HIS A 563 4.95 30.25 -27.21
C HIS A 563 3.48 29.86 -27.00
N ILE A 564 2.80 30.49 -26.05
CA ILE A 564 1.39 30.26 -25.72
C ILE A 564 0.61 31.55 -26.01
N ASP A 565 -0.45 31.41 -26.79
CA ASP A 565 -1.35 32.53 -27.06
C ASP A 565 -2.38 32.68 -25.94
N TRP A 566 -2.00 33.37 -24.89
CA TRP A 566 -2.84 33.63 -23.72
C TRP A 566 -4.05 34.49 -24.01
N SER A 567 -4.14 35.14 -25.17
CA SER A 567 -5.25 36.01 -25.56
C SER A 567 -6.47 35.27 -26.11
N THR A 568 -6.32 33.98 -26.43
CA THR A 568 -7.37 33.14 -27.07
C THR A 568 -8.32 32.47 -26.08
N GLY A 569 -8.10 32.64 -24.78
CA GLY A 569 -8.99 32.10 -23.74
C GLY A 569 -8.77 32.79 -22.40
N THR A 570 -9.67 32.50 -21.45
CA THR A 570 -9.62 33.11 -20.12
C THR A 570 -8.88 32.18 -19.14
N VAL A 571 -7.54 32.19 -19.18
CA VAL A 571 -6.65 31.39 -18.33
C VAL A 571 -5.61 32.30 -17.67
N GLN A 572 -5.40 32.14 -16.36
CA GLN A 572 -4.41 32.90 -15.60
C GLN A 572 -3.45 31.98 -14.84
N LEU A 573 -2.16 32.30 -14.91
CA LEU A 573 -1.14 31.57 -14.15
C LEU A 573 -1.17 32.00 -12.68
N LEU A 574 -1.07 31.04 -11.78
CA LEU A 574 -0.92 31.26 -10.34
C LEU A 574 0.52 31.71 -10.03
N THR A 575 0.82 32.98 -10.17
CA THR A 575 2.14 33.58 -9.83
C THR A 575 2.25 34.01 -8.39
N GLU A 576 1.11 34.11 -7.69
CA GLU A 576 1.00 34.41 -6.27
C GLU A 576 -0.10 33.59 -5.63
N ALA A 577 -0.02 33.42 -4.30
CA ALA A 577 -1.09 32.73 -3.55
C ALA A 577 -2.38 33.54 -3.62
N THR A 578 -3.44 32.89 -4.10
CA THR A 578 -4.72 33.54 -4.40
C THR A 578 -5.84 32.87 -3.57
N PRO A 579 -6.69 33.62 -2.86
CA PRO A 579 -7.88 33.04 -2.22
C PRO A 579 -8.73 32.30 -3.27
N TRP A 580 -9.28 31.13 -2.92
CA TRP A 580 -10.16 30.41 -3.84
C TRP A 580 -11.36 31.28 -4.21
N PRO A 581 -11.69 31.45 -5.48
CA PRO A 581 -12.81 32.27 -5.93
C PRO A 581 -14.14 31.81 -5.29
N LYS A 582 -14.99 32.78 -4.94
CA LYS A 582 -16.35 32.48 -4.49
C LYS A 582 -17.23 32.26 -5.70
N THR A 583 -17.80 31.07 -5.83
CA THR A 583 -18.67 30.65 -6.92
C THR A 583 -20.00 30.13 -6.37
N GLU A 584 -21.02 30.01 -7.21
CA GLU A 584 -22.30 29.39 -6.86
C GLU A 584 -22.24 27.84 -6.86
N HIS A 585 -21.20 27.27 -7.48
CA HIS A 585 -20.94 25.83 -7.52
C HIS A 585 -19.92 25.42 -6.43
N LEU A 586 -19.79 24.12 -6.20
CA LEU A 586 -18.77 23.56 -5.32
C LEU A 586 -17.37 23.91 -5.86
N ARG A 587 -16.42 24.26 -4.99
CA ARG A 587 -15.02 24.43 -5.41
C ARG A 587 -14.57 23.20 -6.16
N THR A 588 -14.09 23.41 -7.37
CA THR A 588 -13.76 22.32 -8.30
C THR A 588 -12.37 22.54 -8.89
N ALA A 589 -11.51 21.56 -8.67
CA ALA A 589 -10.19 21.48 -9.30
C ALA A 589 -10.11 20.34 -10.30
N ALA A 590 -9.19 20.47 -11.24
CA ALA A 590 -8.80 19.35 -12.10
C ALA A 590 -7.30 19.07 -11.97
N VAL A 591 -6.91 17.82 -12.23
CA VAL A 591 -5.52 17.37 -12.21
C VAL A 591 -5.20 16.65 -13.50
N SER A 592 -4.14 17.09 -14.19
CA SER A 592 -3.64 16.49 -15.44
C SER A 592 -2.34 15.73 -15.22
N ALA A 593 -2.22 14.56 -15.82
CA ALA A 593 -0.95 13.87 -15.96
C ALA A 593 -0.85 13.19 -17.33
N PHE A 594 0.22 13.48 -18.05
CA PHE A 594 0.46 13.01 -19.41
C PHE A 594 1.74 12.18 -19.45
N GLY A 595 1.61 10.88 -19.71
CA GLY A 595 2.74 9.97 -19.76
C GLY A 595 3.55 10.11 -21.02
N VAL A 596 4.87 9.99 -20.94
CA VAL A 596 5.77 9.99 -22.11
C VAL A 596 5.44 8.87 -23.11
N SER A 597 4.73 7.85 -22.67
CA SER A 597 4.18 6.77 -23.52
C SER A 597 2.90 7.15 -24.28
N GLY A 598 2.41 8.39 -24.12
CA GLY A 598 1.19 8.91 -24.72
C GLY A 598 -0.11 8.59 -23.96
N THR A 599 -0.03 7.96 -22.78
CA THR A 599 -1.22 7.74 -21.94
C THR A 599 -1.52 8.99 -21.12
N ASN A 600 -2.68 9.59 -21.35
CA ASN A 600 -3.16 10.78 -20.69
C ASN A 600 -4.23 10.43 -19.66
N ALA A 601 -4.16 11.07 -18.48
CA ALA A 601 -5.16 10.97 -17.42
C ALA A 601 -5.56 12.36 -16.93
N HIS A 602 -6.86 12.54 -16.68
CA HIS A 602 -7.41 13.78 -16.16
C HIS A 602 -8.52 13.47 -15.16
N LEU A 603 -8.45 14.10 -13.98
CA LEU A 603 -9.38 13.90 -12.89
C LEU A 603 -10.04 15.22 -12.48
N ILE A 604 -11.31 15.16 -12.11
CA ILE A 604 -12.06 16.27 -11.52
C ILE A 604 -12.26 15.96 -10.04
N VAL A 605 -11.81 16.87 -9.19
CA VAL A 605 -11.95 16.77 -7.74
C VAL A 605 -12.68 17.98 -7.19
N GLN A 606 -13.62 17.74 -6.29
CA GLN A 606 -14.49 18.74 -5.71
C GLN A 606 -14.40 18.76 -4.18
N GLN A 607 -14.69 19.91 -3.58
CA GLN A 607 -14.93 19.96 -2.15
C GLN A 607 -16.08 19.01 -1.76
N PRO A 608 -16.08 18.46 -0.53
CA PRO A 608 -17.19 17.63 -0.08
C PRO A 608 -18.51 18.39 -0.19
N PRO A 609 -19.58 17.75 -0.73
CA PRO A 609 -20.89 18.37 -0.68
C PRO A 609 -21.35 18.51 0.77
N PRO A 610 -22.02 19.62 1.14
CA PRO A 610 -22.51 19.82 2.49
C PRO A 610 -23.35 18.61 2.93
N GLU A 611 -23.14 18.17 4.15
CA GLU A 611 -23.99 17.15 4.73
C GLU A 611 -25.41 17.70 4.85
N ALA A 612 -26.39 16.92 4.40
CA ALA A 612 -27.77 17.24 4.72
C ALA A 612 -27.88 17.26 6.25
N PRO A 613 -28.54 18.30 6.86
CA PRO A 613 -28.72 18.34 8.29
C PRO A 613 -29.38 17.01 8.69
N GLU A 614 -28.66 16.19 9.47
CA GLU A 614 -29.28 15.05 10.10
C GLU A 614 -30.46 15.58 10.86
N THR A 615 -31.67 15.17 10.54
CA THR A 615 -32.82 15.28 11.41
C THR A 615 -32.49 14.40 12.60
N ILE A 616 -31.80 14.99 13.58
CA ILE A 616 -31.60 14.35 14.87
C ILE A 616 -33.02 14.18 15.39
N ALA A 617 -33.56 12.94 15.25
CA ALA A 617 -34.69 12.55 16.07
C ALA A 617 -34.19 12.75 17.49
N ASP A 618 -34.84 13.70 18.20
CA ASP A 618 -34.51 14.07 19.59
C ASP A 618 -34.22 12.79 20.38
N PRO A 619 -32.98 12.46 20.73
CA PRO A 619 -32.78 11.47 21.77
C PRO A 619 -33.27 12.11 23.03
N GLU A 620 -34.21 11.47 23.73
CA GLU A 620 -34.52 11.78 25.10
C GLU A 620 -33.22 12.14 25.81
N THR A 621 -33.10 13.38 26.23
CA THR A 621 -31.89 14.03 26.71
C THR A 621 -31.38 13.31 27.96
N THR A 622 -30.62 12.26 27.78
CA THR A 622 -29.64 11.86 28.79
C THR A 622 -28.53 12.91 28.69
N GLN A 623 -28.57 13.92 29.54
CA GLN A 623 -27.48 14.90 29.65
C GLN A 623 -26.19 14.12 29.97
N LEU A 624 -25.39 13.85 28.95
CA LEU A 624 -24.01 13.44 29.17
C LEU A 624 -23.30 14.55 29.95
N PRO A 625 -22.44 14.22 30.91
CA PRO A 625 -21.68 15.23 31.65
C PRO A 625 -20.98 16.13 30.65
N GLN A 626 -21.10 17.45 30.81
CA GLN A 626 -20.57 18.47 29.88
C GLN A 626 -19.04 18.41 29.74
N GLN A 627 -18.35 17.74 30.63
CA GLN A 627 -16.90 17.46 30.56
C GLN A 627 -16.61 16.02 31.02
N PRO A 628 -15.64 15.32 30.37
CA PRO A 628 -15.23 14.02 30.85
C PRO A 628 -14.60 14.09 32.23
N LEU A 629 -14.97 13.18 33.11
CA LEU A 629 -14.38 13.06 34.46
C LEU A 629 -12.87 12.70 34.40
N LEU A 630 -12.43 12.11 33.32
CA LEU A 630 -11.07 11.61 33.13
C LEU A 630 -10.72 11.60 31.64
N HIS A 631 -9.54 12.13 31.29
CA HIS A 631 -8.94 11.93 29.98
C HIS A 631 -8.00 10.74 30.03
N ILE A 632 -8.14 9.79 29.10
CA ILE A 632 -7.26 8.62 28.95
C ILE A 632 -6.71 8.65 27.53
N TRP A 633 -5.39 8.79 27.41
CA TRP A 633 -4.69 8.81 26.13
C TRP A 633 -3.86 7.53 25.97
N PRO A 634 -4.34 6.54 25.24
CA PRO A 634 -3.59 5.34 24.93
C PRO A 634 -2.50 5.66 23.91
N VAL A 635 -1.29 5.22 24.18
CA VAL A 635 -0.14 5.27 23.27
C VAL A 635 0.43 3.86 23.16
N SER A 636 0.71 3.38 21.97
CA SER A 636 1.25 2.03 21.79
C SER A 636 2.27 1.96 20.66
N ALA A 637 3.16 0.96 20.71
CA ALA A 637 4.17 0.71 19.69
C ALA A 637 4.63 -0.76 19.71
N HIS A 638 5.37 -1.17 18.69
CA HIS A 638 5.96 -2.50 18.58
C HIS A 638 7.16 -2.70 19.54
N THR A 639 7.87 -1.62 19.89
CA THR A 639 9.05 -1.67 20.75
C THR A 639 8.98 -0.59 21.83
N PRO A 640 9.69 -0.73 22.97
CA PRO A 640 9.79 0.33 23.99
C PRO A 640 10.35 1.65 23.43
N ALA A 641 11.36 1.57 22.53
CA ALA A 641 11.96 2.74 21.92
C ALA A 641 10.95 3.48 21.02
N ALA A 642 10.17 2.75 20.22
CA ALA A 642 9.11 3.32 19.42
C ALA A 642 7.98 3.93 20.26
N LEU A 643 7.67 3.34 21.44
CA LEU A 643 6.68 3.90 22.37
C LEU A 643 7.12 5.27 22.91
N THR A 644 8.41 5.43 23.27
CA THR A 644 8.95 6.72 23.72
C THR A 644 8.96 7.75 22.59
N ALA A 645 9.28 7.33 21.35
CA ALA A 645 9.25 8.20 20.18
C ALA A 645 7.82 8.67 19.84
N GLN A 646 6.83 7.78 19.94
CA GLN A 646 5.40 8.14 19.76
C GLN A 646 4.95 9.18 20.79
N ALA A 647 5.33 9.01 22.03
CA ALA A 647 5.00 9.98 23.09
C ALA A 647 5.64 11.35 22.84
N GLN A 648 6.89 11.37 22.34
CA GLN A 648 7.57 12.59 21.96
C GLN A 648 6.85 13.30 20.81
N GLN A 649 6.57 12.58 19.71
CA GLN A 649 5.86 13.14 18.56
C GLN A 649 4.48 13.68 18.93
N LEU A 650 3.74 12.97 19.78
CA LEU A 650 2.42 13.41 20.24
C LEU A 650 2.54 14.68 21.10
N SER A 651 3.54 14.79 21.97
CA SER A 651 3.76 15.98 22.77
C SER A 651 4.15 17.20 21.93
N GLU A 652 5.02 16.99 20.92
CA GLU A 652 5.40 18.03 19.95
C GLU A 652 4.18 18.50 19.14
N TYR A 653 3.37 17.56 18.65
CA TYR A 653 2.15 17.85 17.89
C TYR A 653 1.19 18.73 18.71
N LEU A 654 0.93 18.36 19.97
CA LEU A 654 0.07 19.12 20.85
C LEU A 654 0.59 20.52 21.20
N THR A 655 1.90 20.66 21.30
CA THR A 655 2.53 21.96 21.55
C THR A 655 2.31 22.95 20.40
N HIS A 656 2.25 22.42 19.15
CA HIS A 656 2.02 23.24 17.97
C HIS A 656 0.53 23.44 17.61
N HIS A 657 -0.39 22.69 18.25
CA HIS A 657 -1.82 22.72 17.96
C HIS A 657 -2.63 22.95 19.25
N GLU A 658 -2.59 24.20 19.73
CA GLU A 658 -3.24 24.57 21.00
C GLU A 658 -4.78 24.46 20.96
N ASP A 659 -5.39 24.62 19.79
CA ASP A 659 -6.85 24.62 19.60
C ASP A 659 -7.48 23.22 19.55
N LEU A 660 -6.67 22.14 19.58
CA LEU A 660 -7.19 20.78 19.52
C LEU A 660 -8.01 20.42 20.76
N SER A 661 -9.18 19.80 20.52
CA SER A 661 -10.00 19.20 21.57
C SER A 661 -9.31 17.97 22.17
N LEU A 662 -9.03 18.01 23.46
CA LEU A 662 -8.38 16.91 24.18
C LEU A 662 -9.23 15.64 24.19
N THR A 663 -10.57 15.80 24.18
CA THR A 663 -11.53 14.70 24.13
C THR A 663 -11.53 14.03 22.76
N ASP A 664 -11.51 14.81 21.67
CA ASP A 664 -11.48 14.27 20.31
C ASP A 664 -10.16 13.54 20.03
N LEU A 665 -9.06 14.08 20.58
CA LEU A 665 -7.77 13.41 20.47
C LEU A 665 -7.75 12.10 21.26
N ALA A 666 -8.29 12.06 22.48
CA ALA A 666 -8.44 10.82 23.26
C ALA A 666 -9.26 9.78 22.49
N HIS A 667 -10.38 10.21 21.90
CA HIS A 667 -11.21 9.34 21.06
C HIS A 667 -10.44 8.80 19.87
N SER A 668 -9.75 9.66 19.12
CA SER A 668 -8.96 9.25 17.95
C SER A 668 -7.85 8.27 18.31
N LEU A 669 -7.10 8.51 19.38
CA LEU A 669 -6.07 7.60 19.86
C LEU A 669 -6.63 6.23 20.25
N ALA A 670 -7.85 6.20 20.79
CA ALA A 670 -8.48 4.95 21.24
C ALA A 670 -9.13 4.14 20.10
N THR A 671 -9.62 4.80 19.04
CA THR A 671 -10.51 4.16 18.07
C THR A 671 -9.95 4.09 16.64
N THR A 672 -8.95 4.91 16.30
CA THR A 672 -8.45 5.05 14.92
C THR A 672 -6.98 4.63 14.76
N ARG A 673 -6.40 4.00 15.78
CA ARG A 673 -5.00 3.55 15.77
C ARG A 673 -4.92 2.10 16.19
N THR A 674 -3.99 1.37 15.58
CA THR A 674 -3.64 0.01 15.99
C THR A 674 -3.05 0.01 17.39
N HIS A 675 -3.52 -0.89 18.23
CA HIS A 675 -3.01 -1.06 19.59
C HIS A 675 -1.94 -2.14 19.64
N HIS A 676 -0.68 -1.74 19.57
CA HIS A 676 0.49 -2.60 19.57
C HIS A 676 0.80 -3.21 20.96
N PRO A 677 1.75 -4.19 21.05
CA PRO A 677 2.03 -4.91 22.32
C PRO A 677 2.54 -4.03 23.45
N TYR A 678 3.43 -3.06 23.18
CA TYR A 678 3.91 -2.12 24.19
C TYR A 678 2.96 -0.94 24.28
N ARG A 679 2.32 -0.78 25.43
CA ARG A 679 1.25 0.19 25.66
C ARG A 679 1.52 1.06 26.86
N ALA A 680 1.13 2.30 26.79
CA ALA A 680 1.03 3.22 27.90
C ALA A 680 -0.31 3.94 27.85
N ALA A 681 -0.81 4.37 29.00
CA ALA A 681 -1.92 5.27 29.08
C ALA A 681 -1.52 6.50 29.90
N VAL A 682 -1.69 7.69 29.34
CA VAL A 682 -1.59 8.94 30.07
C VAL A 682 -2.99 9.31 30.56
N THR A 683 -3.15 9.45 31.87
CA THR A 683 -4.45 9.63 32.52
C THR A 683 -4.45 10.90 33.36
N VAL A 684 -5.40 11.80 33.12
CA VAL A 684 -5.51 13.08 33.82
C VAL A 684 -6.97 13.38 34.12
N PRO A 685 -7.31 13.95 35.30
CA PRO A 685 -8.65 14.43 35.59
C PRO A 685 -9.12 15.47 34.55
N GLY A 686 -10.37 15.38 34.14
CA GLY A 686 -10.92 16.18 33.05
C GLY A 686 -11.47 17.58 33.47
N ASP A 687 -11.42 17.92 34.74
CA ASP A 687 -12.08 19.07 35.33
C ASP A 687 -11.12 20.14 35.89
N THR A 688 -9.84 20.08 35.53
CA THR A 688 -8.82 21.02 36.03
C THR A 688 -8.46 22.06 34.95
N ASP A 689 -8.13 23.27 35.33
CA ASP A 689 -7.65 24.34 34.45
C ASP A 689 -6.32 24.00 33.77
N ASN A 690 -5.60 22.96 34.28
CA ASN A 690 -4.28 22.52 33.82
C ASN A 690 -4.31 21.20 33.06
N THR A 691 -5.46 20.70 32.64
CA THR A 691 -5.58 19.36 31.99
C THR A 691 -4.61 19.15 30.84
N ARG A 692 -4.40 20.16 29.98
CA ARG A 692 -3.45 20.09 28.85
C ARG A 692 -2.01 19.97 29.33
N ASP A 693 -1.60 20.78 30.30
CA ASP A 693 -0.23 20.79 30.83
C ASP A 693 0.08 19.47 31.54
N ASP A 694 -0.87 18.91 32.28
CA ASP A 694 -0.74 17.63 32.95
C ASP A 694 -0.62 16.46 31.94
N LEU A 695 -1.37 16.50 30.83
CA LEU A 695 -1.24 15.53 29.75
C LEU A 695 0.13 15.63 29.05
N LEU A 696 0.60 16.84 28.77
CA LEU A 696 1.93 17.08 28.21
C LEU A 696 3.04 16.61 29.16
N ALA A 697 2.91 16.85 30.47
CA ALA A 697 3.86 16.37 31.46
C ALA A 697 3.92 14.83 31.51
N GLY A 698 2.75 14.17 31.39
CA GLY A 698 2.67 12.71 31.26
C GLY A 698 3.36 12.18 30.01
N LEU A 699 3.11 12.81 28.84
CA LEU A 699 3.75 12.44 27.58
C LEU A 699 5.27 12.67 27.61
N HIS A 700 5.74 13.82 28.13
CA HIS A 700 7.16 14.08 28.28
C HIS A 700 7.85 13.07 29.21
N SER A 701 7.18 12.67 30.30
CA SER A 701 7.72 11.65 31.21
C SER A 701 7.79 10.28 30.51
N LEU A 702 6.78 9.92 29.70
CA LEU A 702 6.77 8.72 28.89
C LEU A 702 7.89 8.75 27.83
N ALA A 703 8.07 9.87 27.14
CA ALA A 703 9.14 10.08 26.17
C ALA A 703 10.55 9.99 26.80
N ALA A 704 10.70 10.49 28.03
CA ALA A 704 11.95 10.42 28.80
C ALA A 704 12.14 9.08 29.53
N ASN A 705 11.22 8.13 29.40
CA ASN A 705 11.19 6.86 30.16
C ASN A 705 11.28 7.07 31.68
N GLN A 706 10.55 8.07 32.18
CA GLN A 706 10.51 8.43 33.61
C GLN A 706 9.18 8.05 34.23
N SER A 707 9.19 7.74 35.51
CA SER A 707 7.96 7.44 36.27
C SER A 707 7.12 8.71 36.48
N HIS A 708 5.82 8.62 36.19
CA HIS A 708 4.87 9.70 36.43
C HIS A 708 3.56 9.13 37.00
N PRO A 709 2.92 9.78 37.99
CA PRO A 709 1.70 9.26 38.61
C PRO A 709 0.52 9.05 37.65
N GLY A 710 0.44 9.88 36.60
CA GLY A 710 -0.59 9.78 35.57
C GLY A 710 -0.22 8.86 34.40
N VAL A 711 0.90 8.12 34.44
CA VAL A 711 1.32 7.23 33.35
C VAL A 711 1.34 5.79 33.81
N THR A 712 0.59 4.95 33.12
CA THR A 712 0.55 3.50 33.36
C THR A 712 1.13 2.78 32.15
N TYR A 713 2.01 1.80 32.39
CA TYR A 713 2.66 0.97 31.35
C TYR A 713 2.09 -0.42 31.36
N HIS A 714 1.93 -1.00 30.19
CA HIS A 714 1.58 -2.41 30.02
C HIS A 714 2.31 -3.00 28.81
N HIS A 715 2.81 -4.24 28.99
CA HIS A 715 3.32 -5.05 27.89
C HIS A 715 2.40 -6.26 27.70
N TYR A 716 1.67 -6.27 26.61
CA TYR A 716 0.77 -7.36 26.25
C TYR A 716 1.54 -8.43 25.48
N ARG A 717 1.61 -9.65 26.00
CA ARG A 717 2.07 -10.83 25.25
C ARG A 717 0.84 -11.55 24.71
N LEU A 718 0.74 -11.69 23.39
CA LEU A 718 -0.24 -12.55 22.74
C LEU A 718 -0.14 -13.97 23.36
N GLY A 719 -1.23 -14.51 23.88
CA GLY A 719 -1.28 -15.81 24.56
C GLY A 719 -1.48 -15.78 26.08
N GLN A 720 -1.45 -14.64 26.75
CA GLN A 720 -1.86 -14.49 28.14
C GLN A 720 -3.24 -13.81 28.22
N ALA A 721 -4.27 -14.50 27.76
CA ALA A 721 -5.65 -14.11 28.05
C ALA A 721 -5.93 -14.30 29.55
N GLY A 722 -6.19 -13.20 30.24
CA GLY A 722 -6.82 -13.22 31.55
C GLY A 722 -5.93 -12.98 32.77
N LYS A 723 -5.45 -11.77 32.93
CA LYS A 723 -5.40 -11.09 34.22
C LYS A 723 -5.61 -9.59 33.96
N THR A 724 -6.87 -9.18 33.97
CA THR A 724 -7.24 -7.79 34.21
C THR A 724 -6.82 -7.44 35.64
N VAL A 725 -6.00 -6.41 35.80
CA VAL A 725 -5.80 -5.72 37.09
C VAL A 725 -6.69 -4.50 37.05
#